data_54fdc33f18c7469913510ba063781b4e
#
_entry.id   54fdc33f18c7469913510ba063781b4e
#
_cell.length_a   1.000
_cell.length_b   1.000
_cell.length_c   1.000
_cell.angle_alpha   90.00
_cell.angle_beta   90.00
_cell.angle_gamma   90.00
#
_symmetry.space_group_name_H-M   'P 1'
#
loop_
_entity.id
_entity.type
_entity.pdbx_description
1 polymer ?
#
loop_
_entity_poly.entity_id
_entity_poly.type
_entity_poly.pdbx_seq_one_letter_code
_entity_poly.pdbx_strand_id
1 'polypeptide(L)'
;MTNYLEFLKTKQKTHISSGFDINDEMLNSNMFDFQKFIVKRALKAGKYAIFADCGLGKTLMQLEWSNQVCKHTNGKVLILAPLAVVGQTIQEGIKFGIDMSNIEVVNYEQLDNIVVNQYSGIVLDESSILKNYEGATKKDILENFKFTPYKLACTATPSPNDPMELGNHSEFLDVMTRNEMLSMYFIHDGGETAKWRLKGHATKLFYQFVGTWSIMLSKPMDIGYEMTGYNLPDLNLLENQIITPKRQNGQLFNDAIISATNFNSELRLTKIERLDEVVGIIKSKPNENFIIWIKQNEEGELLKKLLPEAVEVKGSDTNEWKKEKLLGFANNEFRILITKTKIASFGMNYQNCNNQIFASLDFSFEGLYQAIRRSYRFGQKNEVNIYLITTDTMSNVKQAIDYKQKQFLLMQEEMAKAVNLNLSGSIMSSKVFDVIQENNEWYNIKRGDSVQLIQDLQDESIGLSVFSPPFAELYTYSNHIEDMGNSKNYNEFLTQFNFLIKELHRVMMQGRNVCVHCMDLPIQKGKEGFIGLRDFSGMILKAFEEVGFIYASRITIWKDPVVEMQRTKALGLLHKQVKKDSTMSRVGIPDYVMIFRKDGERSNPVKNTDLSVDLWQKYASPVWMDINYGNTLQGYRNGREENDEKHICPLQLDTIERLIHLYSNKGDTVFTPFMGIGSEVYQAVKMNRKGIGFELKESYYDLAKANLKSVVSLKSQTTLF
;
A
#
# COMPACT_ATOMS: atom_id res chain seq x y z
N MET A 1 14.85 -25.13 -14.74
CA MET A 1 15.00 -24.70 -13.34
C MET A 1 15.78 -23.39 -13.19
N THR A 2 16.95 -23.27 -13.75
CA THR A 2 17.80 -22.05 -13.65
C THR A 2 17.03 -20.77 -14.00
N ASN A 3 16.31 -20.75 -15.12
CA ASN A 3 15.54 -19.57 -15.56
C ASN A 3 14.38 -19.20 -14.64
N TYR A 4 13.70 -20.14 -13.96
CA TYR A 4 12.61 -19.83 -13.03
C TYR A 4 13.13 -19.24 -11.72
N LEU A 5 14.19 -19.81 -11.16
CA LEU A 5 14.82 -19.27 -9.94
C LEU A 5 15.45 -17.89 -10.19
N GLU A 6 16.01 -17.66 -11.39
CA GLU A 6 16.48 -16.34 -11.80
C GLU A 6 15.32 -15.36 -11.91
N PHE A 7 14.19 -15.77 -12.51
CA PHE A 7 12.98 -14.95 -12.55
C PHE A 7 12.49 -14.58 -11.13
N LEU A 8 12.42 -15.53 -10.19
CA LEU A 8 12.04 -15.25 -8.80
C LEU A 8 12.97 -14.21 -8.14
N LYS A 9 14.28 -14.25 -8.42
CA LYS A 9 15.22 -13.23 -7.96
C LYS A 9 14.87 -11.83 -8.53
N THR A 10 14.35 -11.75 -9.75
CA THR A 10 13.92 -10.46 -10.34
C THR A 10 12.65 -9.91 -9.68
N LYS A 11 11.79 -10.76 -9.11
CA LYS A 11 10.64 -10.33 -8.31
C LYS A 11 11.08 -9.69 -6.99
N GLN A 12 12.21 -10.08 -6.43
CA GLN A 12 12.86 -9.46 -5.26
C GLN A 12 13.57 -8.18 -5.70
N LYS A 13 12.86 -7.16 -6.15
CA LYS A 13 13.51 -5.90 -6.50
C LYS A 13 14.11 -5.25 -5.26
N THR A 14 15.42 -5.35 -5.16
CA THR A 14 16.22 -4.39 -4.39
C THR A 14 16.43 -3.15 -5.25
N HIS A 15 16.45 -1.98 -4.63
CA HIS A 15 16.82 -0.74 -5.31
C HIS A 15 18.23 -0.91 -5.92
N ILE A 16 18.34 -0.70 -7.23
CA ILE A 16 19.65 -0.74 -7.91
C ILE A 16 20.33 0.60 -7.68
N SER A 17 21.45 0.58 -6.98
CA SER A 17 22.28 1.75 -6.77
C SER A 17 22.81 2.27 -8.11
N SER A 18 22.51 3.53 -8.43
CA SER A 18 22.91 4.23 -9.65
C SER A 18 23.82 5.42 -9.39
N GLY A 19 24.26 5.58 -8.16
CA GLY A 19 25.07 6.71 -7.71
C GLY A 19 26.56 6.37 -7.60
N PHE A 20 27.26 7.03 -6.67
CA PHE A 20 28.71 6.94 -6.48
C PHE A 20 29.07 6.89 -4.99
N ASP A 21 30.21 6.27 -4.70
CA ASP A 21 30.78 6.24 -3.35
C ASP A 21 31.63 7.48 -3.07
N ILE A 22 31.67 7.93 -1.81
CA ILE A 22 32.42 9.08 -1.35
C ILE A 22 33.08 8.81 0.03
N ASN A 23 34.24 9.39 0.27
CA ASN A 23 34.94 9.33 1.56
C ASN A 23 34.39 10.39 2.53
N ASP A 24 34.45 10.11 3.84
CA ASP A 24 33.97 11.02 4.89
C ASP A 24 34.68 12.37 4.91
N GLU A 25 35.96 12.38 4.53
CA GLU A 25 36.80 13.58 4.46
C GLU A 25 36.34 14.57 3.39
N MET A 26 35.62 14.10 2.37
CA MET A 26 35.09 14.94 1.30
C MET A 26 33.75 15.59 1.67
N LEU A 27 33.12 15.14 2.76
CA LEU A 27 31.87 15.68 3.26
C LEU A 27 32.12 16.88 4.18
N ASN A 28 31.11 17.73 4.30
CA ASN A 28 31.16 18.93 5.12
C ASN A 28 31.50 18.58 6.57
N SER A 29 32.53 19.22 7.12
CA SER A 29 33.04 18.99 8.48
C SER A 29 32.05 19.36 9.59
N ASN A 30 31.06 20.21 9.31
CA ASN A 30 30.02 20.58 10.27
C ASN A 30 28.92 19.51 10.41
N MET A 31 28.95 18.44 9.60
CA MET A 31 28.00 17.34 9.69
C MET A 31 28.35 16.40 10.82
N PHE A 32 27.33 15.95 11.53
CA PHE A 32 27.46 14.84 12.48
C PHE A 32 27.65 13.50 11.75
N ASP A 33 28.26 12.53 12.41
CA ASP A 33 28.59 11.25 11.77
C ASP A 33 27.35 10.51 11.22
N PHE A 34 26.21 10.55 11.93
CA PHE A 34 24.98 9.97 11.43
C PHE A 34 24.48 10.68 10.15
N GLN A 35 24.69 12.00 10.03
CA GLN A 35 24.30 12.76 8.82
C GLN A 35 25.24 12.40 7.65
N LYS A 36 26.54 12.28 7.90
CA LYS A 36 27.51 11.79 6.89
C LYS A 36 27.14 10.42 6.39
N PHE A 37 26.82 9.49 7.31
CA PHE A 37 26.35 8.15 6.96
C PHE A 37 25.13 8.17 6.04
N ILE A 38 24.12 8.99 6.36
CA ILE A 38 22.89 9.12 5.56
C ILE A 38 23.20 9.67 4.17
N VAL A 39 24.00 10.75 4.08
CA VAL A 39 24.33 11.38 2.80
C VAL A 39 25.15 10.43 1.92
N LYS A 40 26.14 9.70 2.47
CA LYS A 40 26.90 8.67 1.74
C LYS A 40 25.97 7.61 1.16
N ARG A 41 25.03 7.10 1.97
CA ARG A 41 24.06 6.12 1.51
C ARG A 41 23.17 6.66 0.39
N ALA A 42 22.72 7.91 0.50
CA ALA A 42 21.92 8.57 -0.52
C ALA A 42 22.69 8.82 -1.83
N LEU A 43 23.98 9.21 -1.73
CA LEU A 43 24.86 9.39 -2.88
C LEU A 43 25.15 8.06 -3.58
N LYS A 44 25.45 7.01 -2.82
CA LYS A 44 25.65 5.66 -3.36
C LYS A 44 24.40 5.12 -4.06
N ALA A 45 23.23 5.36 -3.50
CA ALA A 45 21.96 4.96 -4.10
C ALA A 45 21.65 5.77 -5.38
N GLY A 46 22.03 7.05 -5.45
CA GLY A 46 21.75 7.98 -6.55
C GLY A 46 20.31 8.50 -6.53
N LYS A 47 19.34 7.65 -6.26
CA LYS A 47 17.91 7.97 -6.09
C LYS A 47 17.46 7.46 -4.73
N TYR A 48 17.17 8.38 -3.80
CA TYR A 48 16.97 8.01 -2.39
C TYR A 48 16.00 8.93 -1.67
N ALA A 49 15.41 8.45 -0.57
CA ALA A 49 14.59 9.26 0.32
C ALA A 49 15.18 9.33 1.73
N ILE A 50 15.19 10.54 2.30
CA ILE A 50 15.59 10.82 3.69
C ILE A 50 14.35 11.25 4.48
N PHE A 51 13.78 10.34 5.22
CA PHE A 51 12.65 10.55 6.12
C PHE A 51 13.17 10.80 7.53
N ALA A 52 13.80 11.95 7.73
CA ALA A 52 14.35 12.35 9.00
C ALA A 52 13.41 13.33 9.73
N ASP A 53 13.23 13.11 11.03
CA ASP A 53 12.37 13.98 11.83
C ASP A 53 12.87 15.44 11.89
N CYS A 54 12.01 16.33 12.37
CA CYS A 54 12.35 17.74 12.55
C CYS A 54 13.52 17.89 13.52
N GLY A 55 14.50 18.74 13.16
CA GLY A 55 15.68 18.99 14.00
C GLY A 55 16.88 18.08 13.76
N LEU A 56 16.76 17.07 12.87
CA LEU A 56 17.89 16.19 12.51
C LEU A 56 18.81 16.75 11.42
N GLY A 57 18.61 18.01 10.99
CA GLY A 57 19.48 18.70 10.03
C GLY A 57 19.29 18.28 8.58
N LYS A 58 18.04 18.00 8.17
CA LYS A 58 17.70 17.67 6.77
C LYS A 58 18.28 18.67 5.76
N THR A 59 18.18 19.98 6.05
CA THR A 59 18.64 21.02 5.14
C THR A 59 20.15 20.88 4.83
N LEU A 60 20.98 20.64 5.84
CA LEU A 60 22.42 20.42 5.63
C LEU A 60 22.68 19.13 4.83
N MET A 61 21.93 18.06 5.10
CA MET A 61 22.07 16.80 4.34
C MET A 61 21.68 16.98 2.87
N GLN A 62 20.62 17.72 2.56
CA GLN A 62 20.18 18.03 1.20
C GLN A 62 21.22 18.87 0.45
N LEU A 63 21.72 19.92 1.11
CA LEU A 63 22.71 20.82 0.55
C LEU A 63 24.03 20.10 0.25
N GLU A 64 24.51 19.30 1.19
CA GLU A 64 25.72 18.53 0.99
C GLU A 64 25.57 17.46 -0.09
N TRP A 65 24.43 16.75 -0.12
CA TRP A 65 24.13 15.80 -1.20
C TRP A 65 24.15 16.52 -2.56
N SER A 66 23.51 17.70 -2.67
CA SER A 66 23.49 18.52 -3.87
C SER A 66 24.88 18.97 -4.30
N ASN A 67 25.70 19.44 -3.36
CA ASN A 67 27.08 19.85 -3.58
C ASN A 67 27.92 18.71 -4.17
N GLN A 68 27.80 17.49 -3.59
CA GLN A 68 28.53 16.35 -4.07
C GLN A 68 28.07 15.86 -5.44
N VAL A 69 26.74 15.90 -5.73
CA VAL A 69 26.20 15.62 -7.06
C VAL A 69 26.70 16.63 -8.08
N CYS A 70 26.71 17.93 -7.77
CA CYS A 70 27.28 18.98 -8.64
C CYS A 70 28.74 18.70 -8.97
N LYS A 71 29.57 18.37 -7.96
CA LYS A 71 31.00 18.05 -8.14
C LYS A 71 31.21 16.81 -8.99
N HIS A 72 30.41 15.75 -8.76
CA HIS A 72 30.55 14.50 -9.48
C HIS A 72 30.13 14.60 -10.96
N THR A 73 29.08 15.35 -11.24
CA THR A 73 28.48 15.45 -12.59
C THR A 73 28.98 16.66 -13.39
N ASN A 74 29.67 17.61 -12.76
CA ASN A 74 29.91 18.96 -13.28
C ASN A 74 28.62 19.67 -13.75
N GLY A 75 27.47 19.29 -13.17
CA GLY A 75 26.15 19.77 -13.54
C GLY A 75 25.50 20.57 -12.42
N LYS A 76 24.26 21.01 -12.66
CA LYS A 76 23.44 21.74 -11.68
C LYS A 76 22.51 20.81 -10.92
N VAL A 77 22.16 21.18 -9.69
CA VAL A 77 21.13 20.55 -8.88
C VAL A 77 20.05 21.57 -8.52
N LEU A 78 18.80 21.16 -8.69
CA LEU A 78 17.63 21.94 -8.30
C LEU A 78 17.11 21.44 -6.93
N ILE A 79 16.83 22.37 -6.02
CA ILE A 79 16.12 22.08 -4.78
C ILE A 79 14.74 22.74 -4.86
N LEU A 80 13.68 21.96 -4.91
CA LEU A 80 12.31 22.44 -4.78
C LEU A 80 11.91 22.43 -3.30
N ALA A 81 11.53 23.59 -2.78
CA ALA A 81 11.19 23.79 -1.39
C ALA A 81 9.89 24.61 -1.23
N PRO A 82 9.20 24.54 -0.09
CA PRO A 82 8.12 25.49 0.21
C PRO A 82 8.64 26.94 0.19
N LEU A 83 7.83 27.87 -0.33
CA LEU A 83 8.19 29.29 -0.50
C LEU A 83 8.88 29.90 0.73
N ALA A 84 8.38 29.57 1.92
CA ALA A 84 8.86 30.10 3.18
C ALA A 84 10.26 29.60 3.58
N VAL A 85 10.72 28.48 3.01
CA VAL A 85 11.99 27.83 3.39
C VAL A 85 13.13 28.14 2.42
N VAL A 86 12.82 28.61 1.21
CA VAL A 86 13.81 28.92 0.16
C VAL A 86 14.95 29.81 0.69
N GLY A 87 14.60 30.95 1.29
CA GLY A 87 15.60 31.91 1.82
C GLY A 87 16.44 31.31 2.95
N GLN A 88 15.83 30.53 3.83
CA GLN A 88 16.53 29.84 4.91
C GLN A 88 17.51 28.79 4.38
N THR A 89 17.12 28.00 3.39
CA THR A 89 17.98 26.99 2.78
C THR A 89 19.24 27.62 2.16
N ILE A 90 19.07 28.75 1.45
CA ILE A 90 20.22 29.50 0.89
C ILE A 90 21.13 30.01 2.00
N GLN A 91 20.56 30.60 3.07
CA GLN A 91 21.35 31.11 4.20
C GLN A 91 22.10 30.00 4.94
N GLU A 92 21.50 28.83 5.13
CA GLU A 92 22.17 27.67 5.70
C GLU A 92 23.31 27.17 4.81
N GLY A 93 23.13 27.16 3.48
CA GLY A 93 24.20 26.83 2.54
C GLY A 93 25.41 27.72 2.73
N ILE A 94 25.21 29.04 2.79
CA ILE A 94 26.29 30.03 3.04
C ILE A 94 26.91 29.81 4.42
N LYS A 95 26.11 29.64 5.47
CA LYS A 95 26.56 29.41 6.85
C LYS A 95 27.48 28.20 6.98
N PHE A 96 27.17 27.12 6.28
CA PHE A 96 27.95 25.89 6.33
C PHE A 96 29.05 25.79 5.27
N GLY A 97 29.26 26.88 4.49
CA GLY A 97 30.33 26.92 3.47
C GLY A 97 30.09 25.99 2.28
N ILE A 98 28.83 25.71 1.95
CA ILE A 98 28.45 24.94 0.75
C ILE A 98 28.60 25.83 -0.48
N ASP A 99 29.21 25.31 -1.54
CA ASP A 99 29.26 26.00 -2.83
C ASP A 99 27.89 26.01 -3.50
N MET A 100 27.23 27.15 -3.45
CA MET A 100 25.87 27.35 -3.99
C MET A 100 25.86 27.72 -5.49
N SER A 101 27.00 27.81 -6.17
CA SER A 101 27.11 28.30 -7.56
C SER A 101 26.32 27.43 -8.56
N ASN A 102 26.25 26.14 -8.31
CA ASN A 102 25.54 25.15 -9.13
C ASN A 102 24.29 24.55 -8.42
N ILE A 103 23.89 25.12 -7.28
CA ILE A 103 22.68 24.69 -6.53
C ILE A 103 21.65 25.80 -6.63
N GLU A 104 20.52 25.52 -7.28
CA GLU A 104 19.41 26.44 -7.39
C GLU A 104 18.28 26.04 -6.45
N VAL A 105 17.79 26.96 -5.62
CA VAL A 105 16.70 26.72 -4.67
C VAL A 105 15.49 27.52 -5.07
N VAL A 106 14.40 26.83 -5.41
CA VAL A 106 13.19 27.43 -5.98
C VAL A 106 11.96 26.91 -5.26
N ASN A 107 10.89 27.70 -5.22
CA ASN A 107 9.62 27.21 -4.66
C ASN A 107 8.83 26.36 -5.68
N TYR A 108 7.97 25.49 -5.16
CA TYR A 108 7.14 24.59 -5.98
C TYR A 108 6.23 25.31 -6.97
N GLU A 109 5.80 26.54 -6.68
CA GLU A 109 4.90 27.33 -7.52
C GLU A 109 5.60 27.90 -8.78
N GLN A 110 6.94 27.89 -8.81
CA GLN A 110 7.73 28.36 -9.94
C GLN A 110 8.15 27.23 -10.89
N LEU A 111 7.66 26.01 -10.66
CA LEU A 111 8.05 24.81 -11.43
C LEU A 111 7.86 25.00 -12.94
N ASP A 112 6.78 25.67 -13.37
CA ASP A 112 6.47 25.92 -14.79
C ASP A 112 7.49 26.79 -15.50
N ASN A 113 8.31 27.55 -14.76
CA ASN A 113 9.34 28.48 -15.30
C ASN A 113 10.71 27.81 -15.39
N ILE A 114 10.85 26.53 -15.05
CA ILE A 114 12.14 25.83 -14.91
C ILE A 114 12.49 25.08 -16.20
N VAL A 115 13.72 25.29 -16.70
CA VAL A 115 14.27 24.49 -17.81
C VAL A 115 14.89 23.21 -17.24
N VAL A 116 14.15 22.12 -17.26
CA VAL A 116 14.47 20.87 -16.53
C VAL A 116 15.78 20.20 -16.99
N ASN A 117 16.04 20.19 -18.30
CA ASN A 117 17.16 19.46 -18.91
C ASN A 117 18.57 19.95 -18.50
N GLN A 118 18.67 21.08 -17.79
CA GLN A 118 19.93 21.61 -17.30
C GLN A 118 20.38 21.00 -15.97
N TYR A 119 19.50 20.23 -15.27
CA TYR A 119 19.79 19.70 -13.95
C TYR A 119 20.16 18.23 -14.01
N SER A 120 21.31 17.90 -13.42
CA SER A 120 21.73 16.52 -13.17
C SER A 120 21.08 15.90 -11.94
N GLY A 121 20.55 16.72 -11.02
CA GLY A 121 19.90 16.26 -9.80
C GLY A 121 18.73 17.13 -9.40
N ILE A 122 17.77 16.51 -8.70
CA ILE A 122 16.59 17.15 -8.12
C ILE A 122 16.41 16.76 -6.66
N VAL A 123 16.17 17.71 -5.79
CA VAL A 123 15.81 17.52 -4.38
C VAL A 123 14.40 18.03 -4.15
N LEU A 124 13.57 17.25 -3.49
CA LEU A 124 12.27 17.70 -2.98
C LEU A 124 12.39 17.91 -1.46
N ASP A 125 12.43 19.16 -1.02
CA ASP A 125 12.29 19.51 0.40
C ASP A 125 10.81 19.54 0.77
N GLU A 126 10.45 18.94 1.90
CA GLU A 126 9.07 18.62 2.26
C GLU A 126 8.32 17.81 1.18
N SER A 127 8.94 16.69 0.76
CA SER A 127 8.42 15.80 -0.29
C SER A 127 7.05 15.19 0.01
N SER A 128 6.47 15.44 1.19
CA SER A 128 5.06 15.18 1.51
C SER A 128 4.07 15.87 0.54
N ILE A 129 4.52 16.82 -0.27
CA ILE A 129 3.74 17.40 -1.38
C ILE A 129 3.28 16.34 -2.39
N LEU A 130 4.01 15.24 -2.51
CA LEU A 130 3.66 14.10 -3.37
C LEU A 130 2.44 13.30 -2.89
N LYS A 131 1.96 13.51 -1.65
CA LYS A 131 0.88 12.73 -1.04
C LYS A 131 -0.43 12.74 -1.83
N ASN A 132 -0.74 13.83 -2.53
CA ASN A 132 -1.94 13.93 -3.34
C ASN A 132 -1.73 13.27 -4.71
N TYR A 133 -2.32 12.09 -4.88
CA TYR A 133 -2.18 11.30 -6.12
C TYR A 133 -2.70 12.02 -7.37
N GLU A 134 -3.80 12.74 -7.26
CA GLU A 134 -4.43 13.48 -8.39
C GLU A 134 -3.91 14.92 -8.52
N GLY A 135 -2.99 15.34 -7.67
CA GLY A 135 -2.46 16.72 -7.66
C GLY A 135 -1.68 17.06 -8.93
N ALA A 136 -1.96 18.22 -9.54
CA ALA A 136 -1.25 18.71 -10.71
C ALA A 136 0.26 18.77 -10.45
N THR A 137 0.67 19.39 -9.35
CA THR A 137 2.09 19.53 -8.97
C THR A 137 2.84 18.18 -8.93
N LYS A 138 2.20 17.09 -8.43
CA LYS A 138 2.83 15.76 -8.46
C LYS A 138 3.07 15.30 -9.88
N LYS A 139 2.06 15.41 -10.76
CA LYS A 139 2.18 15.00 -12.17
C LYS A 139 3.30 15.75 -12.86
N ASP A 140 3.33 17.07 -12.68
CA ASP A 140 4.35 17.93 -13.28
C ASP A 140 5.76 17.55 -12.79
N ILE A 141 5.94 17.27 -11.49
CA ILE A 141 7.22 16.81 -10.95
C ILE A 141 7.63 15.46 -11.57
N LEU A 142 6.71 14.49 -11.63
CA LEU A 142 7.03 13.17 -12.17
C LEU A 142 7.36 13.21 -13.66
N GLU A 143 6.62 13.99 -14.47
CA GLU A 143 6.83 14.10 -15.89
C GLU A 143 8.11 14.87 -16.21
N ASN A 144 8.30 16.04 -15.60
CA ASN A 144 9.44 16.91 -15.85
C ASN A 144 10.78 16.25 -15.45
N PHE A 145 10.83 15.57 -14.30
CA PHE A 145 12.07 14.99 -13.80
C PHE A 145 12.19 13.47 -14.03
N LYS A 146 11.41 12.92 -14.94
CA LYS A 146 11.41 11.47 -15.24
C LYS A 146 12.82 10.95 -15.57
N PHE A 147 13.61 11.70 -16.31
CA PHE A 147 14.93 11.28 -16.78
C PHE A 147 16.10 11.85 -15.97
N THR A 148 15.83 12.62 -14.92
CA THR A 148 16.89 13.17 -14.05
C THR A 148 17.62 12.03 -13.33
N PRO A 149 18.95 11.92 -13.45
CA PRO A 149 19.68 10.76 -12.95
C PRO A 149 19.78 10.69 -11.44
N TYR A 150 19.88 11.84 -10.75
CA TYR A 150 19.99 11.91 -9.29
C TYR A 150 18.73 12.52 -8.67
N LYS A 151 18.11 11.80 -7.74
CA LYS A 151 16.86 12.25 -7.11
C LYS A 151 16.91 12.06 -5.61
N LEU A 152 16.54 13.09 -4.86
CA LEU A 152 16.46 13.04 -3.41
C LEU A 152 15.09 13.54 -2.94
N ALA A 153 14.40 12.77 -2.10
CA ALA A 153 13.15 13.18 -1.45
C ALA A 153 13.38 13.32 0.05
N CYS A 154 13.02 14.46 0.63
CA CYS A 154 13.24 14.72 2.06
C CYS A 154 11.95 15.19 2.73
N THR A 155 11.56 14.56 3.84
CA THR A 155 10.45 15.01 4.69
C THR A 155 10.50 14.34 6.06
N ALA A 156 9.83 14.93 7.05
CA ALA A 156 9.60 14.30 8.35
C ALA A 156 8.35 13.39 8.33
N THR A 157 7.41 13.64 7.42
CA THR A 157 6.10 12.96 7.36
C THR A 157 5.84 12.39 5.96
N PRO A 158 6.50 11.26 5.57
CA PRO A 158 6.41 10.75 4.20
C PRO A 158 5.02 10.21 3.81
N SER A 159 4.26 9.72 4.78
CA SER A 159 2.90 9.24 4.57
C SER A 159 2.00 9.61 5.76
N PRO A 160 1.57 10.87 5.82
CA PRO A 160 0.85 11.39 6.99
C PRO A 160 -0.57 10.86 7.14
N ASN A 161 -1.16 10.31 6.08
CA ASN A 161 -2.54 9.81 6.10
C ASN A 161 -2.63 8.30 5.96
N ASP A 162 -1.83 7.71 5.07
CA ASP A 162 -1.91 6.29 4.73
C ASP A 162 -0.58 5.79 4.15
N PRO A 163 -0.09 4.59 4.54
CA PRO A 163 1.14 4.00 4.00
C PRO A 163 1.21 3.93 2.46
N MET A 164 0.06 3.92 1.75
CA MET A 164 0.05 3.92 0.27
C MET A 164 0.65 5.21 -0.35
N GLU A 165 0.74 6.31 0.43
CA GLU A 165 1.37 7.55 -0.02
C GLU A 165 2.88 7.38 -0.31
N LEU A 166 3.52 6.38 0.32
CA LEU A 166 4.92 6.00 0.02
C LEU A 166 5.12 5.54 -1.43
N GLY A 167 4.07 5.07 -2.10
CA GLY A 167 4.11 4.73 -3.52
C GLY A 167 4.40 5.93 -4.42
N ASN A 168 4.00 7.12 -4.01
CA ASN A 168 4.31 8.34 -4.74
C ASN A 168 5.80 8.70 -4.67
N HIS A 169 6.45 8.45 -3.53
CA HIS A 169 7.90 8.59 -3.37
C HIS A 169 8.66 7.54 -4.17
N SER A 170 8.21 6.28 -4.12
CA SER A 170 8.77 5.18 -4.91
C SER A 170 8.72 5.48 -6.43
N GLU A 171 7.61 6.04 -6.91
CA GLU A 171 7.41 6.45 -8.30
C GLU A 171 8.32 7.63 -8.69
N PHE A 172 8.44 8.64 -7.84
CA PHE A 172 9.36 9.77 -8.05
C PHE A 172 10.82 9.30 -8.16
N LEU A 173 11.22 8.34 -7.33
CA LEU A 173 12.59 7.79 -7.30
C LEU A 173 12.83 6.71 -8.38
N ASP A 174 11.88 6.44 -9.26
CA ASP A 174 11.93 5.40 -10.30
C ASP A 174 12.23 3.99 -9.76
N VAL A 175 11.84 3.71 -8.53
CA VAL A 175 12.01 2.38 -7.91
C VAL A 175 10.91 1.44 -8.37
N MET A 176 9.66 1.87 -8.23
CA MET A 176 8.47 1.12 -8.59
C MET A 176 7.31 2.11 -8.75
N THR A 177 6.46 1.91 -9.74
CA THR A 177 5.25 2.73 -9.86
C THR A 177 4.32 2.51 -8.67
N ARG A 178 3.54 3.53 -8.33
CA ARG A 178 2.54 3.41 -7.25
C ARG A 178 1.59 2.23 -7.47
N ASN A 179 1.16 1.99 -8.72
CA ASN A 179 0.25 0.91 -9.04
C ASN A 179 0.87 -0.47 -8.83
N GLU A 180 2.13 -0.67 -9.21
CA GLU A 180 2.89 -1.88 -8.92
C GLU A 180 3.02 -2.13 -7.42
N MET A 181 3.32 -1.07 -6.65
CA MET A 181 3.43 -1.17 -5.19
C MET A 181 2.09 -1.54 -4.53
N LEU A 182 0.99 -0.92 -4.99
CA LEU A 182 -0.35 -1.26 -4.50
C LEU A 182 -0.70 -2.72 -4.81
N SER A 183 -0.39 -3.21 -6.00
CA SER A 183 -0.64 -4.60 -6.39
C SER A 183 0.10 -5.60 -5.51
N MET A 184 1.36 -5.32 -5.19
CA MET A 184 2.19 -6.22 -4.39
C MET A 184 1.83 -6.23 -2.90
N TYR A 185 1.63 -5.07 -2.30
CA TYR A 185 1.59 -4.94 -0.83
C TYR A 185 0.23 -4.55 -0.26
N PHE A 186 -0.72 -4.10 -1.09
CA PHE A 186 -2.00 -3.60 -0.61
C PHE A 186 -3.18 -4.40 -1.16
N ILE A 187 -4.30 -4.33 -0.46
CA ILE A 187 -5.55 -4.96 -0.86
C ILE A 187 -6.70 -3.95 -0.75
N HIS A 188 -7.71 -4.10 -1.61
CA HIS A 188 -8.94 -3.33 -1.51
C HIS A 188 -9.75 -3.72 -0.28
N ASP A 189 -10.22 -2.74 0.47
CA ASP A 189 -11.21 -2.97 1.50
C ASP A 189 -12.58 -3.23 0.83
N GLY A 190 -13.07 -4.47 0.94
CA GLY A 190 -14.21 -4.99 0.17
C GLY A 190 -15.57 -4.29 0.39
N GLY A 191 -15.61 -3.19 1.15
CA GLY A 191 -16.80 -2.35 1.39
C GLY A 191 -16.79 -1.01 0.65
N GLU A 192 -15.62 -0.45 0.34
CA GLU A 192 -15.46 0.81 -0.37
C GLU A 192 -14.36 0.67 -1.41
N THR A 193 -14.70 0.69 -2.68
CA THR A 193 -13.79 0.49 -3.83
C THR A 193 -12.67 1.54 -3.94
N ALA A 194 -12.69 2.58 -3.10
CA ALA A 194 -11.68 3.64 -3.06
C ALA A 194 -10.63 3.47 -1.96
N LYS A 195 -10.84 2.55 -1.00
CA LYS A 195 -9.92 2.37 0.14
C LYS A 195 -9.03 1.15 -0.07
N TRP A 196 -7.72 1.43 -0.07
CA TRP A 196 -6.68 0.42 -0.01
C TRP A 196 -6.15 0.32 1.41
N ARG A 197 -5.77 -0.86 1.83
CA ARG A 197 -5.05 -1.07 3.09
C ARG A 197 -3.87 -2.00 2.88
N LEU A 198 -2.84 -1.80 3.66
CA LEU A 198 -1.68 -2.69 3.66
C LEU A 198 -2.13 -4.10 4.08
N LYS A 199 -1.70 -5.12 3.34
CA LYS A 199 -1.93 -6.53 3.71
C LYS A 199 -1.21 -6.81 5.01
N GLY A 200 -1.87 -7.40 6.01
CA GLY A 200 -1.28 -7.59 7.33
C GLY A 200 0.01 -8.40 7.28
N HIS A 201 -0.01 -9.52 6.56
CA HIS A 201 1.16 -10.38 6.34
C HIS A 201 2.27 -9.71 5.51
N ALA A 202 1.96 -8.70 4.69
CA ALA A 202 2.94 -8.00 3.87
C ALA A 202 3.61 -6.82 4.59
N THR A 203 3.16 -6.45 5.80
CA THR A 203 3.66 -5.26 6.52
C THR A 203 5.18 -5.27 6.65
N LYS A 204 5.76 -6.35 7.12
CA LYS A 204 7.21 -6.47 7.28
C LYS A 204 7.95 -6.39 5.95
N LEU A 205 7.46 -7.09 4.92
CA LEU A 205 8.05 -7.10 3.57
C LEU A 205 7.98 -5.72 2.91
N PHE A 206 6.84 -5.05 3.08
CA PHE A 206 6.64 -3.71 2.59
C PHE A 206 7.65 -2.72 3.17
N TYR A 207 7.83 -2.69 4.50
CA TYR A 207 8.80 -1.79 5.10
C TYR A 207 10.25 -2.19 4.83
N GLN A 208 10.55 -3.47 4.66
CA GLN A 208 11.85 -3.92 4.16
C GLN A 208 12.12 -3.40 2.74
N PHE A 209 11.14 -3.49 1.83
CA PHE A 209 11.22 -2.91 0.49
C PHE A 209 11.43 -1.39 0.56
N VAL A 210 10.63 -0.66 1.37
CA VAL A 210 10.79 0.79 1.55
C VAL A 210 12.19 1.13 2.08
N GLY A 211 12.72 0.36 3.02
CA GLY A 211 14.08 0.52 3.58
C GLY A 211 15.22 0.28 2.57
N THR A 212 14.96 -0.28 1.38
CA THR A 212 15.99 -0.42 0.33
C THR A 212 16.30 0.91 -0.37
N TRP A 213 15.33 1.79 -0.50
CA TRP A 213 15.43 3.07 -1.20
C TRP A 213 15.20 4.30 -0.31
N SER A 214 15.02 4.09 0.98
CA SER A 214 14.85 5.18 1.94
C SER A 214 15.49 4.86 3.28
N ILE A 215 15.67 5.90 4.09
CA ILE A 215 16.00 5.81 5.50
C ILE A 215 14.98 6.62 6.31
N MET A 216 14.52 6.06 7.42
CA MET A 216 13.64 6.76 8.35
C MET A 216 14.20 6.73 9.74
N LEU A 217 14.25 7.90 10.38
CA LEU A 217 14.73 8.04 11.75
C LEU A 217 14.05 9.21 12.47
N SER A 218 13.73 8.98 13.73
CA SER A 218 13.23 10.00 14.67
C SER A 218 14.35 10.57 15.56
N LYS A 219 15.39 9.79 15.77
CA LYS A 219 16.60 10.14 16.53
C LYS A 219 17.81 9.38 15.98
N PRO A 220 19.05 9.85 16.19
CA PRO A 220 20.26 9.18 15.70
C PRO A 220 20.43 7.74 16.19
N MET A 221 19.92 7.43 17.38
CA MET A 221 19.97 6.08 17.96
C MET A 221 19.19 5.04 17.13
N ASP A 222 18.20 5.44 16.36
CA ASP A 222 17.44 4.53 15.49
C ASP A 222 18.32 3.84 14.44
N ILE A 223 19.47 4.42 14.14
CA ILE A 223 20.48 3.89 13.21
C ILE A 223 21.84 3.65 13.88
N GLY A 224 21.86 3.52 15.22
CA GLY A 224 23.03 3.11 15.99
C GLY A 224 24.02 4.21 16.37
N TYR A 225 23.66 5.50 16.27
CA TYR A 225 24.50 6.63 16.66
C TYR A 225 24.03 7.23 17.99
N GLU A 226 24.88 7.18 19.01
CA GLU A 226 24.62 7.89 20.28
C GLU A 226 25.02 9.36 20.16
N MET A 227 24.10 10.27 20.48
CA MET A 227 24.37 11.70 20.44
C MET A 227 23.72 12.44 21.62
N THR A 228 24.56 13.14 22.38
CA THR A 228 24.14 14.10 23.38
C THR A 228 23.32 15.23 22.76
N GLY A 229 22.21 15.60 23.38
CA GLY A 229 21.32 16.68 22.91
C GLY A 229 20.11 16.24 22.10
N TYR A 230 20.04 14.97 21.69
CA TYR A 230 18.85 14.40 21.04
C TYR A 230 17.89 13.68 22.01
N ASN A 231 18.28 13.57 23.29
CA ASN A 231 17.35 13.15 24.34
C ASN A 231 16.45 14.34 24.68
N LEU A 232 15.28 14.36 24.07
CA LEU A 232 14.28 15.39 24.33
C LEU A 232 13.61 15.17 25.69
N PRO A 233 13.20 16.25 26.37
CA PRO A 233 12.39 16.16 27.59
C PRO A 233 11.03 15.53 27.29
N ASP A 234 10.23 15.30 28.32
CA ASP A 234 8.90 14.69 28.15
C ASP A 234 7.96 15.57 27.31
N LEU A 235 7.12 14.90 26.53
CA LEU A 235 6.06 15.50 25.73
C LEU A 235 4.71 15.10 26.33
N ASN A 236 4.04 16.09 26.94
CA ASN A 236 2.75 15.91 27.59
C ASN A 236 1.61 16.29 26.63
N LEU A 237 0.80 15.31 26.23
CA LEU A 237 -0.43 15.55 25.46
C LEU A 237 -1.60 15.66 26.45
N LEU A 238 -2.12 16.89 26.64
CA LEU A 238 -3.17 17.22 27.62
C LEU A 238 -4.47 17.45 26.85
N GLU A 239 -5.44 16.57 27.02
CA GLU A 239 -6.74 16.68 26.36
C GLU A 239 -7.75 17.38 27.29
N ASN A 240 -8.30 18.50 26.81
CA ASN A 240 -9.36 19.25 27.48
C ASN A 240 -10.65 19.08 26.67
N GLN A 241 -11.49 18.14 27.08
CA GLN A 241 -12.78 17.89 26.42
C GLN A 241 -13.87 18.78 27.05
N ILE A 242 -14.51 19.56 26.20
CA ILE A 242 -15.60 20.45 26.55
C ILE A 242 -16.93 19.77 26.22
N ILE A 243 -17.83 19.77 27.18
CA ILE A 243 -19.21 19.33 26.99
C ILE A 243 -20.02 20.52 26.46
N THR A 244 -20.47 20.39 25.21
CA THR A 244 -21.24 21.44 24.55
C THR A 244 -22.67 21.50 25.06
N PRO A 245 -23.29 22.72 25.23
CA PRO A 245 -24.68 22.82 25.62
C PRO A 245 -25.61 22.06 24.66
N LYS A 246 -26.67 21.44 25.22
CA LYS A 246 -27.66 20.74 24.41
C LYS A 246 -28.30 21.70 23.42
N ARG A 247 -28.27 21.34 22.13
CA ARG A 247 -28.90 22.12 21.07
C ARG A 247 -30.42 21.87 21.06
N GLN A 248 -31.21 22.95 20.91
CA GLN A 248 -32.68 22.90 20.90
C GLN A 248 -33.22 22.35 19.57
N ASN A 249 -33.09 21.06 19.31
CA ASN A 249 -33.69 20.42 18.12
C ASN A 249 -34.39 19.07 18.41
N GLY A 250 -34.86 18.88 19.66
CA GLY A 250 -35.59 17.65 20.02
C GLY A 250 -34.73 16.38 20.12
N GLN A 251 -33.43 16.47 19.96
CA GLN A 251 -32.48 15.37 20.14
C GLN A 251 -32.03 15.27 21.60
N LEU A 252 -32.04 14.06 22.15
CA LEU A 252 -31.59 13.78 23.53
C LEU A 252 -30.07 13.96 23.70
N PHE A 253 -29.30 13.79 22.61
CA PHE A 253 -27.85 13.92 22.59
C PHE A 253 -27.40 14.69 21.32
N ASN A 254 -26.29 15.41 21.41
CA ASN A 254 -25.62 15.98 20.25
C ASN A 254 -25.03 14.86 19.39
N ASP A 255 -25.03 15.01 18.06
CA ASP A 255 -24.39 14.05 17.16
C ASP A 255 -22.87 14.01 17.44
N ALA A 256 -22.39 12.86 17.86
CA ALA A 256 -20.96 12.65 18.16
C ALA A 256 -20.09 12.44 16.90
N ILE A 257 -20.69 12.48 15.69
CA ILE A 257 -20.01 12.22 14.42
C ILE A 257 -20.27 13.39 13.48
N ILE A 258 -19.21 14.13 13.17
CA ILE A 258 -19.27 15.28 12.26
C ILE A 258 -18.72 14.87 10.88
N SER A 259 -19.52 15.14 9.84
CA SER A 259 -19.02 15.02 8.46
C SER A 259 -17.98 16.11 8.16
N ALA A 260 -17.07 15.85 7.21
CA ALA A 260 -16.09 16.84 6.77
C ALA A 260 -16.75 18.13 6.24
N THR A 261 -17.96 18.06 5.71
CA THR A 261 -18.75 19.20 5.24
C THR A 261 -19.28 20.07 6.39
N ASN A 262 -19.64 19.46 7.52
CA ASN A 262 -20.21 20.17 8.66
C ASN A 262 -19.15 20.62 9.67
N PHE A 263 -17.90 20.21 9.50
CA PHE A 263 -16.80 20.47 10.41
C PHE A 263 -16.59 21.96 10.71
N ASN A 264 -16.53 22.80 9.67
CA ASN A 264 -16.35 24.24 9.85
C ASN A 264 -17.55 24.92 10.54
N SER A 265 -18.75 24.42 10.33
CA SER A 265 -19.96 24.89 11.04
C SER A 265 -19.88 24.58 12.52
N GLU A 266 -19.43 23.36 12.86
CA GLU A 266 -19.26 22.93 14.24
C GLU A 266 -18.21 23.76 14.99
N LEU A 267 -17.09 24.07 14.34
CA LEU A 267 -16.08 24.95 14.92
C LEU A 267 -16.62 26.35 15.24
N ARG A 268 -17.54 26.88 14.42
CA ARG A 268 -18.19 28.18 14.69
C ARG A 268 -19.15 28.11 15.88
N LEU A 269 -19.92 27.03 15.97
CA LEU A 269 -20.92 26.83 17.01
C LEU A 269 -20.31 26.63 18.41
N THR A 270 -19.14 26.00 18.49
CA THR A 270 -18.42 25.69 19.74
C THR A 270 -17.27 26.66 20.04
N LYS A 271 -17.21 27.78 19.30
CA LYS A 271 -16.07 28.71 19.34
C LYS A 271 -15.89 29.33 20.73
N ILE A 272 -16.97 29.79 21.35
CA ILE A 272 -16.91 30.52 22.64
C ILE A 272 -16.38 29.62 23.74
N GLU A 273 -16.96 28.44 23.88
CA GLU A 273 -16.62 27.50 24.95
C GLU A 273 -15.15 27.04 24.80
N ARG A 274 -14.69 26.77 23.56
CA ARG A 274 -13.30 26.37 23.31
C ARG A 274 -12.32 27.50 23.63
N LEU A 275 -12.63 28.75 23.26
CA LEU A 275 -11.72 29.85 23.47
C LEU A 275 -11.71 30.33 24.93
N ASP A 276 -12.80 30.19 25.68
CA ASP A 276 -12.82 30.42 27.13
C ASP A 276 -11.88 29.45 27.88
N GLU A 277 -11.86 28.17 27.48
CA GLU A 277 -10.90 27.18 28.01
C GLU A 277 -9.45 27.57 27.68
N VAL A 278 -9.17 27.98 26.43
CA VAL A 278 -7.85 28.50 26.02
C VAL A 278 -7.39 29.65 26.92
N VAL A 279 -8.26 30.61 27.16
CA VAL A 279 -7.98 31.77 28.02
C VAL A 279 -7.75 31.34 29.46
N GLY A 280 -8.52 30.35 29.95
CA GLY A 280 -8.36 29.79 31.30
C GLY A 280 -6.96 29.18 31.49
N ILE A 281 -6.50 28.37 30.53
CA ILE A 281 -5.17 27.76 30.55
C ILE A 281 -4.07 28.82 30.58
N ILE A 282 -4.16 29.85 29.73
CA ILE A 282 -3.16 30.91 29.65
C ILE A 282 -3.08 31.71 30.92
N LYS A 283 -4.24 32.05 31.52
CA LYS A 283 -4.32 32.80 32.78
C LYS A 283 -3.79 32.01 33.97
N SER A 284 -3.85 30.67 33.93
CA SER A 284 -3.30 29.82 35.00
C SER A 284 -1.77 29.82 35.02
N LYS A 285 -1.11 30.27 33.90
CA LYS A 285 0.34 30.30 33.75
C LYS A 285 0.82 31.66 33.20
N PRO A 286 0.73 32.73 33.99
CA PRO A 286 0.87 34.11 33.52
C PRO A 286 2.28 34.47 33.01
N ASN A 287 3.31 33.71 33.39
CA ASN A 287 4.70 33.98 33.04
C ASN A 287 5.27 33.04 31.93
N GLU A 288 4.45 32.13 31.42
CA GLU A 288 4.91 31.18 30.40
C GLU A 288 4.55 31.66 28.97
N ASN A 289 5.37 31.24 28.01
CA ASN A 289 5.13 31.49 26.60
C ASN A 289 4.13 30.50 26.04
N PHE A 290 3.26 30.95 25.13
CA PHE A 290 2.25 30.15 24.48
C PHE A 290 2.19 30.35 22.98
N ILE A 291 2.02 29.25 22.21
CA ILE A 291 1.56 29.29 20.82
C ILE A 291 0.12 28.78 20.78
N ILE A 292 -0.78 29.53 20.20
CA ILE A 292 -2.18 29.15 20.04
C ILE A 292 -2.43 28.86 18.55
N TRP A 293 -2.74 27.62 18.25
CA TRP A 293 -3.05 27.16 16.91
C TRP A 293 -4.56 27.26 16.65
N ILE A 294 -4.95 28.08 15.66
CA ILE A 294 -6.33 28.29 15.26
C ILE A 294 -6.61 27.78 13.84
N LYS A 295 -7.88 27.52 13.53
CA LYS A 295 -8.33 27.14 12.18
C LYS A 295 -9.03 28.27 11.43
N GLN A 296 -9.92 28.99 12.14
CA GLN A 296 -10.75 30.06 11.56
C GLN A 296 -10.21 31.45 11.94
N ASN A 297 -10.38 32.45 11.07
CA ASN A 297 -9.95 33.82 11.37
C ASN A 297 -10.74 34.43 12.55
N GLU A 298 -12.03 34.10 12.66
CA GLU A 298 -12.90 34.53 13.74
C GLU A 298 -12.42 34.07 15.13
N GLU A 299 -11.72 32.96 15.24
CA GLU A 299 -11.11 32.49 16.48
C GLU A 299 -9.96 33.42 16.91
N GLY A 300 -9.10 33.82 15.96
CA GLY A 300 -8.03 34.77 16.24
C GLY A 300 -8.53 36.15 16.64
N GLU A 301 -9.56 36.64 15.96
CA GLU A 301 -10.18 37.94 16.29
C GLU A 301 -10.79 37.94 17.69
N LEU A 302 -11.43 36.85 18.11
CA LEU A 302 -12.00 36.75 19.46
C LEU A 302 -10.90 36.59 20.52
N LEU A 303 -9.90 35.74 20.27
CA LEU A 303 -8.75 35.59 21.16
C LEU A 303 -8.00 36.91 21.37
N LYS A 304 -7.84 37.73 20.32
CA LYS A 304 -7.19 39.03 20.39
C LYS A 304 -7.97 40.02 21.28
N LYS A 305 -9.30 39.89 21.33
CA LYS A 305 -10.14 40.71 22.27
C LYS A 305 -10.01 40.22 23.70
N LEU A 306 -9.92 38.90 23.93
CA LEU A 306 -9.81 38.27 25.25
C LEU A 306 -8.40 38.34 25.84
N LEU A 307 -7.38 38.41 24.99
CA LEU A 307 -5.94 38.44 25.29
C LEU A 307 -5.30 39.61 24.50
N PRO A 308 -5.46 40.88 24.93
CA PRO A 308 -4.96 42.03 24.17
C PRO A 308 -3.44 42.03 23.94
N GLU A 309 -2.68 41.39 24.85
CA GLU A 309 -1.21 41.23 24.75
C GLU A 309 -0.75 40.22 23.69
N ALA A 310 -1.64 39.36 23.24
CA ALA A 310 -1.27 38.35 22.22
C ALA A 310 -1.01 39.00 20.86
N VAL A 311 -0.10 38.44 20.09
CA VAL A 311 0.17 38.83 18.69
C VAL A 311 -0.41 37.79 17.75
N GLU A 312 -1.27 38.22 16.83
CA GLU A 312 -1.84 37.35 15.81
C GLU A 312 -1.08 37.52 14.49
N VAL A 313 -0.74 36.38 13.86
CA VAL A 313 -0.15 36.33 12.50
C VAL A 313 -1.11 35.60 11.56
N LYS A 314 -1.65 36.33 10.59
CA LYS A 314 -2.67 35.87 9.63
C LYS A 314 -2.08 35.49 8.27
N GLY A 315 -2.81 34.68 7.50
CA GLY A 315 -2.45 34.36 6.12
C GLY A 315 -2.43 35.58 5.19
N SER A 316 -3.30 36.54 5.44
CA SER A 316 -3.43 37.80 4.68
C SER A 316 -2.37 38.86 4.97
N ASP A 317 -1.57 38.70 6.04
CA ASP A 317 -0.52 39.65 6.38
C ASP A 317 0.61 39.63 5.32
N THR A 318 1.37 40.73 5.21
CA THR A 318 2.54 40.78 4.31
C THR A 318 3.63 39.79 4.77
N ASN A 319 4.47 39.36 3.86
CA ASN A 319 5.55 38.41 4.19
C ASN A 319 6.56 39.03 5.19
N GLU A 320 6.80 40.33 5.08
CA GLU A 320 7.68 41.09 5.97
C GLU A 320 7.12 41.10 7.40
N TRP A 321 5.82 41.39 7.55
CA TRP A 321 5.14 41.35 8.85
C TRP A 321 5.16 39.97 9.49
N LYS A 322 4.84 38.95 8.71
CA LYS A 322 4.89 37.55 9.18
C LYS A 322 6.29 37.22 9.70
N LYS A 323 7.32 37.53 8.91
CA LYS A 323 8.71 37.27 9.28
C LYS A 323 9.12 38.01 10.54
N GLU A 324 8.80 39.29 10.64
CA GLU A 324 9.10 40.13 11.81
C GLU A 324 8.45 39.55 13.09
N LYS A 325 7.15 39.27 13.06
CA LYS A 325 6.45 38.81 14.26
C LYS A 325 6.80 37.38 14.67
N LEU A 326 7.01 36.49 13.70
CA LEU A 326 7.44 35.14 14.01
C LEU A 326 8.87 35.10 14.59
N LEU A 327 9.77 35.96 14.11
CA LEU A 327 11.12 36.15 14.68
C LEU A 327 11.04 36.79 16.07
N GLY A 328 10.21 37.82 16.25
CA GLY A 328 10.01 38.48 17.53
C GLY A 328 9.54 37.51 18.61
N PHE A 329 8.62 36.59 18.28
CA PHE A 329 8.22 35.53 19.21
C PHE A 329 9.40 34.58 19.55
N ALA A 330 10.15 34.16 18.55
CA ALA A 330 11.32 33.32 18.79
C ALA A 330 12.39 33.99 19.68
N ASN A 331 12.47 35.34 19.63
CA ASN A 331 13.37 36.15 20.46
C ASN A 331 12.75 36.59 21.81
N ASN A 332 11.57 36.08 22.18
CA ASN A 332 10.82 36.46 23.41
C ASN A 332 10.42 37.95 23.52
N GLU A 333 10.15 38.62 22.38
CA GLU A 333 9.63 40.01 22.39
C GLU A 333 8.21 40.08 22.90
N PHE A 334 7.46 39.00 22.78
CA PHE A 334 6.12 38.83 23.36
C PHE A 334 5.87 37.36 23.70
N ARG A 335 4.94 37.09 24.62
CA ARG A 335 4.75 35.75 25.18
C ARG A 335 3.65 34.90 24.53
N ILE A 336 2.71 35.48 23.79
CA ILE A 336 1.57 34.76 23.21
C ILE A 336 1.51 35.01 21.71
N LEU A 337 1.68 33.94 20.94
CA LEU A 337 1.54 33.92 19.49
C LEU A 337 0.23 33.21 19.11
N ILE A 338 -0.62 33.85 18.29
CA ILE A 338 -1.81 33.25 17.70
C ILE A 338 -1.55 33.09 16.20
N THR A 339 -1.65 31.86 15.66
CA THR A 339 -1.43 31.61 14.23
C THR A 339 -2.07 30.31 13.77
N LYS A 340 -2.03 30.04 12.46
CA LYS A 340 -2.50 28.78 11.86
C LYS A 340 -1.33 27.84 11.60
N THR A 341 -1.58 26.53 11.70
CA THR A 341 -0.55 25.50 11.44
C THR A 341 0.07 25.63 10.05
N LYS A 342 -0.69 26.04 9.02
CA LYS A 342 -0.19 26.31 7.66
C LYS A 342 0.81 27.46 7.57
N ILE A 343 0.74 28.43 8.49
CA ILE A 343 1.65 29.58 8.53
C ILE A 343 2.96 29.21 9.23
N ALA A 344 2.94 28.18 10.07
CA ALA A 344 4.13 27.62 10.71
C ALA A 344 5.16 27.04 9.69
N SER A 345 4.76 26.92 8.42
CA SER A 345 5.67 26.51 7.31
C SER A 345 6.86 27.48 7.08
N PHE A 346 6.90 28.63 7.76
CA PHE A 346 8.06 29.55 7.75
C PHE A 346 9.33 29.00 8.44
N GLY A 347 9.37 27.71 8.80
CA GLY A 347 10.60 27.03 9.24
C GLY A 347 11.11 27.46 10.63
N MET A 348 10.43 28.34 11.33
CA MET A 348 10.86 28.91 12.61
C MET A 348 10.94 27.85 13.72
N ASN A 349 11.91 28.07 14.62
CA ASN A 349 12.14 27.25 15.79
C ASN A 349 11.67 27.97 17.03
N TYR A 350 10.86 27.30 17.86
CA TYR A 350 10.28 27.90 19.05
C TYR A 350 10.65 27.09 20.30
N GLN A 351 11.98 26.84 20.50
CA GLN A 351 12.47 26.20 21.75
C GLN A 351 12.27 27.10 22.98
N ASN A 352 12.05 28.41 22.79
CA ASN A 352 11.69 29.38 23.80
C ASN A 352 10.25 29.20 24.31
N CYS A 353 9.46 28.33 23.67
CA CYS A 353 8.07 28.09 24.04
C CYS A 353 7.84 26.59 24.26
N ASN A 354 7.45 26.23 25.47
CA ASN A 354 7.16 24.85 25.84
C ASN A 354 5.66 24.57 26.04
N ASN A 355 4.77 25.55 25.76
CA ASN A 355 3.33 25.33 25.79
C ASN A 355 2.68 25.66 24.46
N GLN A 356 1.95 24.70 23.90
CA GLN A 356 1.17 24.88 22.69
C GLN A 356 -0.29 24.52 22.96
N ILE A 357 -1.22 25.35 22.45
CA ILE A 357 -2.65 25.10 22.58
C ILE A 357 -3.26 24.98 21.19
N PHE A 358 -3.84 23.84 20.88
CA PHE A 358 -4.65 23.65 19.69
C PHE A 358 -6.10 23.99 20.02
N ALA A 359 -6.46 25.27 19.82
CA ALA A 359 -7.81 25.78 20.05
C ALA A 359 -8.85 25.13 19.11
N SER A 360 -8.38 24.61 17.97
CA SER A 360 -9.16 23.86 16.99
C SER A 360 -8.34 22.69 16.48
N LEU A 361 -8.81 21.49 16.72
CA LEU A 361 -8.22 20.26 16.18
C LEU A 361 -8.89 19.93 14.84
N ASP A 362 -8.13 19.64 13.80
CA ASP A 362 -8.65 19.21 12.52
C ASP A 362 -8.17 17.78 12.16
N PHE A 363 -8.61 17.24 11.02
CA PHE A 363 -8.25 15.89 10.57
C PHE A 363 -6.78 15.74 10.09
N SER A 364 -5.98 16.81 10.16
CA SER A 364 -4.60 16.84 9.67
C SER A 364 -3.60 16.42 10.75
N PHE A 365 -3.23 15.15 10.77
CA PHE A 365 -2.14 14.67 11.62
C PHE A 365 -0.81 15.36 11.29
N GLU A 366 -0.51 15.56 9.99
CA GLU A 366 0.72 16.23 9.57
C GLU A 366 0.83 17.66 10.11
N GLY A 367 -0.26 18.43 10.02
CA GLY A 367 -0.29 19.79 10.57
C GLY A 367 -0.07 19.84 12.09
N LEU A 368 -0.69 18.92 12.82
CA LEU A 368 -0.50 18.74 14.25
C LEU A 368 0.95 18.37 14.57
N TYR A 369 1.47 17.35 13.91
CA TYR A 369 2.84 16.85 14.12
C TYR A 369 3.91 17.93 13.85
N GLN A 370 3.83 18.60 12.70
CA GLN A 370 4.77 19.67 12.35
C GLN A 370 4.69 20.86 13.30
N ALA A 371 3.49 21.22 13.76
CA ALA A 371 3.31 22.30 14.76
C ALA A 371 3.95 21.94 16.11
N ILE A 372 3.71 20.73 16.62
CA ILE A 372 4.35 20.25 17.87
C ILE A 372 5.86 20.31 17.75
N ARG A 373 6.42 19.88 16.61
CA ARG A 373 7.87 19.84 16.34
C ARG A 373 8.52 21.21 16.18
N ARG A 374 7.76 22.31 16.23
CA ARG A 374 8.35 23.66 16.32
C ARG A 374 8.95 23.95 17.70
N SER A 375 8.36 23.41 18.76
CA SER A 375 8.86 23.50 20.15
C SER A 375 9.58 22.22 20.59
N TYR A 376 9.04 21.04 20.25
CA TYR A 376 9.56 19.74 20.64
C TYR A 376 10.60 19.24 19.64
N ARG A 377 11.82 19.76 19.76
CA ARG A 377 12.94 19.50 18.83
C ARG A 377 14.29 19.61 19.52
N PHE A 378 15.35 19.22 18.81
CA PHE A 378 16.72 19.35 19.27
C PHE A 378 16.99 20.70 19.93
N GLY A 379 17.56 20.68 21.14
CA GLY A 379 17.86 21.86 21.93
C GLY A 379 16.73 22.32 22.89
N GLN A 380 15.56 21.66 22.88
CA GLN A 380 14.54 21.90 23.92
C GLN A 380 15.01 21.32 25.26
N LYS A 381 14.92 22.12 26.33
CA LYS A 381 15.38 21.78 27.67
C LYS A 381 14.25 21.52 28.67
N ASN A 382 13.04 22.03 28.37
CA ASN A 382 11.87 21.97 29.23
C ASN A 382 10.88 20.93 28.69
N GLU A 383 10.09 20.34 29.60
CA GLU A 383 8.93 19.52 29.21
C GLU A 383 8.00 20.33 28.31
N VAL A 384 7.50 19.72 27.24
CA VAL A 384 6.59 20.40 26.31
C VAL A 384 5.16 19.94 26.55
N ASN A 385 4.29 20.90 26.84
CA ASN A 385 2.87 20.68 27.09
C ASN A 385 2.05 21.07 25.86
N ILE A 386 1.28 20.13 25.34
CA ILE A 386 0.40 20.30 24.19
C ILE A 386 -1.04 20.15 24.68
N TYR A 387 -1.78 21.24 24.70
CA TYR A 387 -3.18 21.26 25.07
C TYR A 387 -4.05 21.07 23.82
N LEU A 388 -4.82 19.99 23.79
CA LEU A 388 -5.76 19.67 22.71
C LEU A 388 -7.18 20.01 23.17
N ILE A 389 -7.74 21.11 22.66
CA ILE A 389 -9.10 21.52 23.01
C ILE A 389 -10.07 20.79 22.06
N THR A 390 -10.84 19.89 22.62
CA THR A 390 -11.83 19.06 21.91
C THR A 390 -13.23 19.30 22.43
N THR A 391 -14.25 18.87 21.71
CA THR A 391 -15.65 18.88 22.15
C THR A 391 -16.24 17.48 22.07
N ASP A 392 -17.26 17.20 22.85
CA ASP A 392 -18.01 15.94 22.81
C ASP A 392 -18.59 15.64 21.42
N THR A 393 -18.88 16.67 20.63
CA THR A 393 -19.39 16.56 19.25
C THR A 393 -18.30 16.25 18.21
N MET A 394 -17.01 16.36 18.54
CA MET A 394 -15.87 16.20 17.63
C MET A 394 -15.01 14.95 17.92
N SER A 395 -15.58 13.94 18.56
CA SER A 395 -14.86 12.72 18.95
C SER A 395 -14.24 11.96 17.76
N ASN A 396 -14.89 11.96 16.60
CA ASN A 396 -14.38 11.32 15.38
C ASN A 396 -13.14 12.01 14.79
N VAL A 397 -12.97 13.33 15.02
CA VAL A 397 -11.76 14.06 14.59
C VAL A 397 -10.57 13.55 15.39
N LYS A 398 -10.73 13.43 16.72
CA LYS A 398 -9.70 12.88 17.60
C LYS A 398 -9.36 11.44 17.24
N GLN A 399 -10.37 10.57 17.08
CA GLN A 399 -10.16 9.18 16.67
C GLN A 399 -9.38 9.06 15.35
N ALA A 400 -9.67 9.92 14.37
CA ALA A 400 -8.95 9.93 13.11
C ALA A 400 -7.48 10.32 13.27
N ILE A 401 -7.17 11.29 14.14
CA ILE A 401 -5.80 11.69 14.44
C ILE A 401 -5.05 10.59 15.19
N ASP A 402 -5.66 9.99 16.21
CA ASP A 402 -5.06 8.90 16.99
C ASP A 402 -4.75 7.69 16.12
N TYR A 403 -5.65 7.36 15.19
CA TYR A 403 -5.41 6.30 14.19
C TYR A 403 -4.19 6.62 13.31
N LYS A 404 -4.12 7.83 12.75
CA LYS A 404 -3.00 8.26 11.91
C LYS A 404 -1.69 8.30 12.68
N GLN A 405 -1.71 8.76 13.92
CA GLN A 405 -0.55 8.75 14.81
C GLN A 405 -0.04 7.32 15.05
N LYS A 406 -0.95 6.39 15.35
CA LYS A 406 -0.60 4.99 15.55
C LYS A 406 0.03 4.37 14.30
N GLN A 407 -0.52 4.65 13.12
CA GLN A 407 0.05 4.18 11.86
C GLN A 407 1.44 4.78 11.60
N PHE A 408 1.63 6.05 11.90
CA PHE A 408 2.91 6.72 11.74
C PHE A 408 3.99 6.14 12.68
N LEU A 409 3.66 5.90 13.94
CA LEU A 409 4.57 5.28 14.90
C LEU A 409 4.94 3.84 14.50
N LEU A 410 3.96 3.04 14.03
CA LEU A 410 4.21 1.71 13.50
C LEU A 410 5.18 1.76 12.30
N MET A 411 4.97 2.71 11.38
CA MET A 411 5.87 2.92 10.25
C MET A 411 7.29 3.24 10.71
N GLN A 412 7.46 4.14 11.68
CA GLN A 412 8.78 4.49 12.23
C GLN A 412 9.48 3.25 12.82
N GLU A 413 8.77 2.46 13.60
CA GLU A 413 9.30 1.25 14.23
C GLU A 413 9.72 0.21 13.18
N GLU A 414 8.87 -0.09 12.22
CA GLU A 414 9.15 -1.09 11.19
C GLU A 414 10.27 -0.62 10.23
N MET A 415 10.32 0.67 9.91
CA MET A 415 11.39 1.23 9.10
C MET A 415 12.74 1.19 9.81
N ALA A 416 12.78 1.49 11.12
CA ALA A 416 14.03 1.36 11.91
C ALA A 416 14.53 -0.09 11.91
N LYS A 417 13.63 -1.07 12.09
CA LYS A 417 13.99 -2.50 11.98
C LYS A 417 14.51 -2.85 10.59
N ALA A 418 13.88 -2.35 9.53
CA ALA A 418 14.25 -2.61 8.14
C ALA A 418 15.63 -2.04 7.80
N VAL A 419 15.95 -0.84 8.25
CA VAL A 419 17.27 -0.21 8.06
C VAL A 419 18.36 -1.06 8.73
N ASN A 420 18.15 -1.48 9.98
CA ASN A 420 19.11 -2.30 10.72
C ASN A 420 19.35 -3.68 10.06
N LEU A 421 18.31 -4.30 9.51
CA LEU A 421 18.43 -5.55 8.73
C LEU A 421 19.23 -5.35 7.44
N ASN A 422 18.98 -4.27 6.71
CA ASN A 422 19.73 -3.94 5.49
C ASN A 422 21.21 -3.61 5.76
N LEU A 423 21.51 -3.02 6.93
CA LEU A 423 22.88 -2.77 7.37
C LEU A 423 23.65 -4.04 7.74
N SER A 424 22.95 -5.05 8.26
CA SER A 424 23.55 -6.35 8.63
C SER A 424 23.78 -7.29 7.44
N GLY A 425 23.43 -6.88 6.21
CA GLY A 425 23.58 -7.72 5.00
C GLY A 425 22.62 -8.90 4.93
N SER A 426 21.65 -8.97 5.82
CA SER A 426 20.60 -10.00 5.82
C SER A 426 19.55 -9.68 4.77
N ILE A 427 19.88 -9.90 3.50
CA ILE A 427 18.87 -9.98 2.44
C ILE A 427 17.97 -11.18 2.75
N MET A 428 16.67 -11.00 2.62
CA MET A 428 15.70 -12.09 2.78
C MET A 428 16.18 -13.33 2.04
N SER A 429 16.55 -14.36 2.79
CA SER A 429 16.67 -15.69 2.22
C SER A 429 15.25 -16.12 1.79
N SER A 430 15.07 -16.51 0.54
CA SER A 430 13.93 -17.34 0.17
C SER A 430 13.87 -18.47 1.19
N LYS A 431 12.80 -18.54 1.98
CA LYS A 431 12.60 -19.71 2.84
C LYS A 431 12.58 -20.92 1.91
N VAL A 432 13.53 -21.82 2.07
CA VAL A 432 13.43 -23.15 1.47
C VAL A 432 12.19 -23.78 2.09
N PHE A 433 11.15 -24.00 1.28
CA PHE A 433 9.95 -24.67 1.77
C PHE A 433 10.28 -26.10 2.08
N ASP A 434 9.97 -26.54 3.29
CA ASP A 434 9.87 -27.95 3.55
C ASP A 434 8.67 -28.50 2.75
N VAL A 435 8.96 -29.27 1.71
CA VAL A 435 7.92 -29.93 0.91
C VAL A 435 7.25 -30.97 1.79
N ILE A 436 5.99 -30.72 2.16
CA ILE A 436 5.18 -31.69 2.88
C ILE A 436 4.30 -32.42 1.86
N GLN A 437 4.29 -33.75 1.95
CA GLN A 437 3.51 -34.60 1.06
C GLN A 437 2.62 -35.53 1.87
N GLU A 438 1.38 -35.70 1.40
CA GLU A 438 0.48 -36.79 1.85
C GLU A 438 0.05 -37.59 0.61
N ASN A 439 0.29 -38.89 0.63
CA ASN A 439 0.04 -39.78 -0.49
C ASN A 439 -0.68 -41.06 -0.02
N ASN A 440 -1.72 -41.44 -0.75
CA ASN A 440 -2.41 -42.70 -0.58
C ASN A 440 -2.92 -43.27 -1.92
N GLU A 441 -3.73 -44.29 -1.94
CA GLU A 441 -4.25 -44.90 -3.17
C GLU A 441 -5.14 -43.98 -4.01
N TRP A 442 -5.78 -42.97 -3.36
CA TRP A 442 -6.76 -42.05 -3.99
C TRP A 442 -6.22 -40.71 -4.32
N TYR A 443 -5.23 -40.20 -3.58
CA TYR A 443 -4.70 -38.87 -3.83
C TYR A 443 -3.23 -38.71 -3.43
N ASN A 444 -2.58 -37.76 -4.08
CA ASN A 444 -1.24 -37.29 -3.74
C ASN A 444 -1.27 -35.76 -3.69
N ILE A 445 -1.08 -35.18 -2.50
CA ILE A 445 -1.06 -33.73 -2.32
C ILE A 445 0.28 -33.28 -1.75
N LYS A 446 0.79 -32.15 -2.27
CA LYS A 446 2.06 -31.58 -1.82
C LYS A 446 1.89 -30.10 -1.44
N ARG A 447 2.57 -29.68 -0.36
CA ARG A 447 2.71 -28.27 -0.01
C ARG A 447 3.99 -27.70 -0.63
N GLY A 448 3.88 -26.61 -1.41
CA GLY A 448 5.01 -25.92 -2.03
C GLY A 448 4.64 -25.19 -3.30
N ASP A 449 5.66 -24.65 -3.97
CA ASP A 449 5.51 -23.94 -5.23
C ASP A 449 5.13 -24.89 -6.38
N SER A 450 4.00 -24.63 -7.02
CA SER A 450 3.45 -25.45 -8.09
C SER A 450 4.37 -25.57 -9.30
N VAL A 451 5.14 -24.50 -9.63
CA VAL A 451 6.10 -24.52 -10.75
C VAL A 451 7.26 -25.46 -10.47
N GLN A 452 7.67 -25.59 -9.22
CA GLN A 452 8.73 -26.51 -8.82
C GLN A 452 8.19 -27.94 -8.66
N LEU A 453 7.06 -28.11 -7.99
CA LEU A 453 6.49 -29.43 -7.68
C LEU A 453 6.00 -30.18 -8.90
N ILE A 454 5.54 -29.51 -9.94
CA ILE A 454 5.06 -30.16 -11.18
C ILE A 454 6.20 -30.87 -11.93
N GLN A 455 7.45 -30.44 -11.72
CA GLN A 455 8.63 -31.05 -12.34
C GLN A 455 8.86 -32.50 -11.88
N ASP A 456 8.38 -32.85 -10.68
CA ASP A 456 8.46 -34.21 -10.14
C ASP A 456 7.44 -35.17 -10.81
N LEU A 457 6.45 -34.65 -11.54
CA LEU A 457 5.47 -35.48 -12.21
C LEU A 457 6.03 -36.06 -13.50
N GLN A 458 5.69 -37.31 -13.79
CA GLN A 458 6.09 -37.98 -15.01
C GLN A 458 5.42 -37.36 -16.25
N ASP A 459 6.11 -37.42 -17.38
CA ASP A 459 5.55 -37.00 -18.66
C ASP A 459 4.30 -37.81 -18.96
N GLU A 460 3.30 -37.17 -19.56
CA GLU A 460 2.08 -37.82 -20.04
C GLU A 460 1.37 -38.70 -18.98
N SER A 461 1.36 -38.22 -17.71
CA SER A 461 0.75 -38.95 -16.56
C SER A 461 -0.60 -38.39 -16.13
N ILE A 462 -0.99 -37.22 -16.59
CA ILE A 462 -2.22 -36.52 -16.18
C ILE A 462 -3.32 -36.68 -17.23
N GLY A 463 -4.47 -37.22 -16.79
CA GLY A 463 -5.64 -37.44 -17.65
C GLY A 463 -6.55 -36.24 -17.81
N LEU A 464 -6.61 -35.36 -16.81
CA LEU A 464 -7.41 -34.14 -16.80
C LEU A 464 -6.79 -33.15 -15.83
N SER A 465 -6.74 -31.86 -16.21
CA SER A 465 -6.42 -30.79 -15.24
C SER A 465 -7.60 -29.84 -15.12
N VAL A 466 -7.99 -29.48 -13.89
CA VAL A 466 -9.06 -28.51 -13.58
C VAL A 466 -8.56 -27.59 -12.49
N PHE A 467 -8.62 -26.27 -12.74
CA PHE A 467 -8.21 -25.30 -11.73
C PHE A 467 -8.69 -23.86 -12.06
N SER A 468 -8.65 -23.02 -11.04
CA SER A 468 -8.72 -21.56 -11.19
C SER A 468 -7.33 -20.99 -10.91
N PRO A 469 -6.70 -20.27 -11.84
CA PRO A 469 -5.43 -19.61 -11.57
C PRO A 469 -5.63 -18.46 -10.59
N PRO A 470 -4.60 -18.02 -9.86
CA PRO A 470 -4.65 -16.74 -9.17
C PRO A 470 -5.05 -15.62 -10.13
N PHE A 471 -5.94 -14.72 -9.70
CA PHE A 471 -6.42 -13.61 -10.54
C PHE A 471 -5.41 -12.45 -10.57
N ALA A 472 -4.15 -12.75 -10.88
CA ALA A 472 -3.04 -11.81 -10.92
C ALA A 472 -3.02 -10.89 -9.67
N GLU A 473 -3.06 -9.59 -9.88
CA GLU A 473 -3.01 -8.57 -8.82
C GLU A 473 -4.32 -8.34 -8.04
N LEU A 474 -5.37 -9.13 -8.31
CA LEU A 474 -6.67 -8.94 -7.66
C LEU A 474 -6.69 -9.50 -6.23
N TYR A 475 -6.02 -10.63 -6.00
CA TYR A 475 -5.95 -11.31 -4.70
C TYR A 475 -4.53 -11.81 -4.46
N THR A 476 -4.06 -11.67 -3.23
CA THR A 476 -2.85 -12.30 -2.72
C THR A 476 -3.24 -13.38 -1.72
N TYR A 477 -2.60 -14.54 -1.85
CA TYR A 477 -2.92 -15.70 -1.04
C TYR A 477 -1.90 -15.95 0.06
N SER A 478 -0.66 -15.48 -0.13
CA SER A 478 0.46 -15.65 0.81
C SER A 478 1.49 -14.54 0.66
N ASN A 479 2.51 -14.50 1.55
CA ASN A 479 3.65 -13.56 1.49
C ASN A 479 4.84 -14.11 0.70
N HIS A 480 4.68 -15.22 0.01
CA HIS A 480 5.78 -15.83 -0.72
C HIS A 480 5.97 -15.18 -2.10
N ILE A 481 7.22 -15.08 -2.54
CA ILE A 481 7.53 -14.57 -3.89
C ILE A 481 7.05 -15.52 -4.99
N GLU A 482 6.92 -16.80 -4.63
CA GLU A 482 6.40 -17.88 -5.47
C GLU A 482 4.90 -17.73 -5.72
N ASP A 483 4.17 -17.00 -4.86
CA ASP A 483 2.76 -16.70 -5.05
C ASP A 483 2.57 -15.81 -6.29
N MET A 484 1.88 -16.32 -7.29
CA MET A 484 1.58 -15.59 -8.54
C MET A 484 0.65 -14.40 -8.28
N GLY A 485 -0.13 -14.40 -7.19
CA GLY A 485 -0.93 -13.27 -6.73
C GLY A 485 -0.10 -12.08 -6.22
N ASN A 486 1.20 -12.28 -5.98
CA ASN A 486 2.16 -11.23 -5.60
C ASN A 486 2.90 -10.65 -6.82
N SER A 487 2.30 -10.66 -8.00
CA SER A 487 2.88 -10.06 -9.19
C SER A 487 2.62 -8.55 -9.22
N LYS A 488 3.62 -7.77 -9.66
CA LYS A 488 3.52 -6.30 -9.77
C LYS A 488 2.58 -5.85 -10.90
N ASN A 489 2.47 -6.67 -11.95
CA ASN A 489 1.59 -6.43 -13.09
C ASN A 489 1.27 -7.74 -13.81
N TYR A 490 0.38 -7.68 -14.81
CA TYR A 490 -0.06 -8.83 -15.58
C TYR A 490 1.06 -9.51 -16.39
N ASN A 491 2.06 -8.75 -16.88
CA ASN A 491 3.18 -9.33 -17.62
C ASN A 491 4.06 -10.21 -16.72
N GLU A 492 4.32 -9.77 -15.49
CA GLU A 492 5.06 -10.58 -14.51
C GLU A 492 4.27 -11.83 -14.11
N PHE A 493 2.95 -11.70 -13.90
CA PHE A 493 2.06 -12.83 -13.67
C PHE A 493 2.13 -13.84 -14.83
N LEU A 494 1.94 -13.40 -16.07
CA LEU A 494 1.97 -14.27 -17.24
C LEU A 494 3.34 -14.92 -17.44
N THR A 495 4.42 -14.20 -17.18
CA THR A 495 5.78 -14.77 -17.24
C THR A 495 5.92 -15.93 -16.24
N GLN A 496 5.47 -15.74 -15.00
CA GLN A 496 5.50 -16.82 -14.00
C GLN A 496 4.57 -17.97 -14.37
N PHE A 497 3.36 -17.66 -14.83
CA PHE A 497 2.36 -18.63 -15.21
C PHE A 497 2.81 -19.47 -16.41
N ASN A 498 3.53 -18.89 -17.36
CA ASN A 498 4.08 -19.61 -18.52
C ASN A 498 5.09 -20.71 -18.13
N PHE A 499 5.84 -20.55 -17.03
CA PHE A 499 6.66 -21.66 -16.52
C PHE A 499 5.80 -22.85 -16.12
N LEU A 500 4.66 -22.61 -15.46
CA LEU A 500 3.71 -23.66 -15.07
C LEU A 500 3.03 -24.29 -16.29
N ILE A 501 2.57 -23.48 -17.27
CA ILE A 501 1.85 -23.98 -18.45
C ILE A 501 2.75 -24.90 -19.29
N LYS A 502 4.04 -24.60 -19.41
CA LYS A 502 5.01 -25.46 -20.12
C LYS A 502 5.13 -26.83 -19.48
N GLU A 503 5.26 -26.87 -18.16
CA GLU A 503 5.30 -28.13 -17.43
C GLU A 503 3.96 -28.86 -17.46
N LEU A 504 2.85 -28.13 -17.41
CA LEU A 504 1.52 -28.70 -17.55
C LEU A 504 1.36 -29.36 -18.94
N HIS A 505 1.87 -28.76 -20.01
CA HIS A 505 1.88 -29.38 -21.35
C HIS A 505 2.70 -30.66 -21.36
N ARG A 506 3.83 -30.72 -20.69
CA ARG A 506 4.67 -31.92 -20.58
C ARG A 506 3.92 -33.07 -19.88
N VAL A 507 3.31 -32.80 -18.72
CA VAL A 507 2.69 -33.84 -17.87
C VAL A 507 1.32 -34.28 -18.37
N MET A 508 0.60 -33.47 -19.17
CA MET A 508 -0.67 -33.89 -19.76
C MET A 508 -0.47 -35.03 -20.79
N MET A 509 -1.33 -36.03 -20.73
CA MET A 509 -1.42 -37.10 -21.74
C MET A 509 -1.91 -36.50 -23.07
N GLN A 510 -1.54 -37.13 -24.19
CA GLN A 510 -2.00 -36.75 -25.52
C GLN A 510 -3.53 -36.83 -25.64
N GLY A 511 -4.13 -35.88 -26.38
CA GLY A 511 -5.57 -35.80 -26.60
C GLY A 511 -6.39 -35.49 -25.31
N ARG A 512 -5.77 -35.07 -24.22
CA ARG A 512 -6.42 -34.76 -22.96
C ARG A 512 -6.57 -33.28 -22.72
N ASN A 513 -7.49 -32.90 -21.85
CA ASN A 513 -7.94 -31.54 -21.65
C ASN A 513 -7.43 -30.90 -20.34
N VAL A 514 -7.20 -29.58 -20.44
CA VAL A 514 -7.01 -28.68 -19.31
C VAL A 514 -8.20 -27.73 -19.27
N CYS A 515 -8.87 -27.63 -18.13
CA CYS A 515 -10.04 -26.79 -17.91
C CYS A 515 -9.66 -25.66 -16.93
N VAL A 516 -9.57 -24.45 -17.42
CA VAL A 516 -9.18 -23.27 -16.65
C VAL A 516 -10.39 -22.40 -16.36
N HIS A 517 -10.78 -22.31 -15.10
CA HIS A 517 -11.85 -21.43 -14.66
C HIS A 517 -11.30 -20.02 -14.44
N CYS A 518 -11.88 -19.02 -15.10
CA CYS A 518 -11.49 -17.62 -14.98
C CYS A 518 -12.66 -16.68 -15.26
N MET A 519 -12.43 -15.38 -15.08
CA MET A 519 -13.34 -14.30 -15.47
C MET A 519 -12.54 -13.08 -15.94
N ASP A 520 -13.19 -12.21 -16.70
CA ASP A 520 -12.59 -10.91 -17.01
C ASP A 520 -12.63 -9.99 -15.79
N LEU A 521 -11.61 -9.16 -15.64
CA LEU A 521 -11.39 -8.43 -14.41
C LEU A 521 -11.83 -6.97 -14.53
N PRO A 522 -12.60 -6.44 -13.54
CA PRO A 522 -13.01 -5.05 -13.56
C PRO A 522 -11.81 -4.12 -13.34
N ILE A 523 -11.67 -3.14 -14.23
CA ILE A 523 -10.71 -2.03 -14.09
C ILE A 523 -11.31 -0.98 -13.17
N GLN A 524 -10.54 -0.53 -12.21
CA GLN A 524 -10.96 0.43 -11.19
C GLN A 524 -10.38 1.82 -11.48
N LYS A 525 -11.24 2.86 -11.44
CA LYS A 525 -10.85 4.25 -11.71
C LYS A 525 -9.71 4.73 -10.79
N GLY A 526 -9.73 4.34 -9.51
CA GLY A 526 -8.73 4.76 -8.53
C GLY A 526 -7.32 4.18 -8.77
N LYS A 527 -7.22 3.12 -9.59
CA LYS A 527 -5.94 2.47 -9.94
C LYS A 527 -5.45 2.87 -11.33
N GLU A 528 -6.33 2.80 -12.34
CA GLU A 528 -5.95 2.97 -13.74
C GLU A 528 -6.51 4.26 -14.39
N GLY A 529 -7.25 5.08 -13.62
CA GLY A 529 -7.79 6.35 -14.10
C GLY A 529 -9.11 6.24 -14.88
N PHE A 530 -9.53 5.03 -15.27
CA PHE A 530 -10.77 4.77 -16.00
C PHE A 530 -11.51 3.53 -15.49
N ILE A 531 -12.76 3.36 -15.90
CA ILE A 531 -13.59 2.18 -15.61
C ILE A 531 -13.69 1.35 -16.88
N GLY A 532 -13.47 0.02 -16.77
CA GLY A 532 -13.55 -0.90 -17.89
C GLY A 532 -13.43 -2.35 -17.45
N LEU A 533 -13.19 -3.24 -18.40
CA LEU A 533 -12.85 -4.64 -18.18
C LEU A 533 -11.49 -4.95 -18.80
N ARG A 534 -10.73 -5.77 -18.10
CA ARG A 534 -9.50 -6.36 -18.60
C ARG A 534 -9.80 -7.76 -19.12
N ASP A 535 -9.45 -8.02 -20.35
CA ASP A 535 -9.59 -9.31 -21.01
C ASP A 535 -8.59 -10.32 -20.41
N PHE A 536 -8.86 -10.80 -19.21
CA PHE A 536 -8.03 -11.80 -18.54
C PHE A 536 -8.21 -13.18 -19.19
N SER A 537 -9.42 -13.50 -19.62
CA SER A 537 -9.70 -14.75 -20.35
C SER A 537 -8.92 -14.85 -21.67
N GLY A 538 -8.81 -13.76 -22.43
CA GLY A 538 -8.00 -13.70 -23.65
C GLY A 538 -6.50 -13.79 -23.38
N MET A 539 -6.01 -13.23 -22.26
CA MET A 539 -4.62 -13.39 -21.85
C MET A 539 -4.27 -14.85 -21.53
N ILE A 540 -5.14 -15.55 -20.79
CA ILE A 540 -4.98 -16.99 -20.50
C ILE A 540 -4.99 -17.80 -21.80
N LEU A 541 -5.92 -17.51 -22.73
CA LEU A 541 -6.00 -18.19 -24.02
C LEU A 541 -4.67 -18.09 -24.76
N LYS A 542 -4.14 -16.89 -24.94
CA LYS A 542 -2.86 -16.67 -25.64
C LYS A 542 -1.70 -17.41 -24.98
N ALA A 543 -1.63 -17.38 -23.64
CA ALA A 543 -0.56 -18.05 -22.91
C ALA A 543 -0.57 -19.58 -23.14
N PHE A 544 -1.74 -20.19 -23.23
CA PHE A 544 -1.86 -21.63 -23.54
C PHE A 544 -1.53 -21.95 -25.00
N GLU A 545 -2.00 -21.14 -25.95
CA GLU A 545 -1.69 -21.33 -27.37
C GLU A 545 -0.20 -21.16 -27.66
N GLU A 546 0.47 -20.21 -27.03
CA GLU A 546 1.93 -19.99 -27.17
C GLU A 546 2.76 -21.19 -26.73
N VAL A 547 2.26 -22.01 -25.80
CA VAL A 547 2.92 -23.24 -25.33
C VAL A 547 2.59 -24.46 -26.22
N GLY A 548 1.57 -24.36 -27.07
CA GLY A 548 1.19 -25.42 -28.00
C GLY A 548 -0.10 -26.16 -27.63
N PHE A 549 -0.86 -25.69 -26.69
CA PHE A 549 -2.20 -26.19 -26.45
C PHE A 549 -3.18 -25.69 -27.53
N ILE A 550 -4.13 -26.54 -27.90
CA ILE A 550 -5.21 -26.19 -28.81
C ILE A 550 -6.37 -25.64 -28.00
N TYR A 551 -6.84 -24.43 -28.32
CA TYR A 551 -8.09 -23.91 -27.76
C TYR A 551 -9.28 -24.71 -28.31
N ALA A 552 -9.91 -25.50 -27.44
CA ALA A 552 -10.98 -26.42 -27.84
C ALA A 552 -12.38 -25.78 -27.74
N SER A 553 -12.69 -25.13 -26.62
CA SER A 553 -13.98 -24.47 -26.40
C SER A 553 -13.98 -23.60 -25.16
N ARG A 554 -15.08 -22.87 -24.95
CA ARG A 554 -15.36 -22.09 -23.76
C ARG A 554 -16.77 -22.33 -23.27
N ILE A 555 -16.93 -22.57 -21.98
CA ILE A 555 -18.23 -22.63 -21.31
C ILE A 555 -18.42 -21.33 -20.54
N THR A 556 -19.59 -20.72 -20.66
CA THR A 556 -19.96 -19.54 -19.88
C THR A 556 -20.84 -19.98 -18.69
N ILE A 557 -20.43 -19.62 -17.49
CA ILE A 557 -21.21 -19.80 -16.27
C ILE A 557 -21.95 -18.48 -15.98
N TRP A 558 -23.28 -18.54 -16.08
CA TRP A 558 -24.13 -17.38 -15.84
C TRP A 558 -24.12 -16.99 -14.36
N LYS A 559 -24.12 -15.69 -14.08
CA LYS A 559 -24.25 -15.12 -12.74
C LYS A 559 -25.43 -14.16 -12.69
N ASP A 560 -26.18 -14.22 -11.59
CA ASP A 560 -27.25 -13.26 -11.34
C ASP A 560 -26.67 -11.85 -11.16
N PRO A 561 -27.03 -10.87 -12.02
CA PRO A 561 -26.45 -9.53 -11.98
C PRO A 561 -26.82 -8.76 -10.69
N VAL A 562 -27.94 -9.08 -10.04
CA VAL A 562 -28.34 -8.43 -8.79
C VAL A 562 -27.48 -8.94 -7.64
N VAL A 563 -27.24 -10.24 -7.57
CA VAL A 563 -26.35 -10.85 -6.58
C VAL A 563 -24.91 -10.36 -6.76
N GLU A 564 -24.43 -10.27 -8.01
CA GLU A 564 -23.11 -9.73 -8.32
C GLU A 564 -23.01 -8.27 -7.88
N MET A 565 -23.99 -7.45 -8.19
CA MET A 565 -24.06 -6.05 -7.80
C MET A 565 -24.01 -5.87 -6.28
N GLN A 566 -24.79 -6.65 -5.54
CA GLN A 566 -24.81 -6.58 -4.07
C GLN A 566 -23.47 -6.99 -3.46
N ARG A 567 -22.83 -8.00 -4.02
CA ARG A 567 -21.56 -8.53 -3.55
C ARG A 567 -20.38 -7.62 -3.89
N THR A 568 -20.33 -7.08 -5.10
CA THR A 568 -19.18 -6.30 -5.59
C THR A 568 -19.35 -4.80 -5.42
N LYS A 569 -20.59 -4.31 -5.22
CA LYS A 569 -20.95 -2.87 -5.21
C LYS A 569 -20.40 -2.11 -6.42
N ALA A 570 -20.24 -2.80 -7.55
CA ALA A 570 -19.65 -2.27 -8.76
C ALA A 570 -20.50 -1.15 -9.35
N LEU A 571 -19.94 0.06 -9.46
CA LEU A 571 -20.66 1.26 -9.90
C LEU A 571 -21.34 1.07 -11.27
N GLY A 572 -20.67 0.46 -12.24
CA GLY A 572 -21.19 0.23 -13.59
C GLY A 572 -22.40 -0.71 -13.65
N LEU A 573 -22.66 -1.51 -12.61
CA LEU A 573 -23.76 -2.46 -12.54
C LEU A 573 -25.00 -1.89 -11.82
N LEU A 574 -24.91 -0.67 -11.26
CA LEU A 574 -26.03 -0.04 -10.55
C LEU A 574 -27.01 0.61 -11.52
N HIS A 575 -28.31 0.35 -11.37
CA HIS A 575 -29.37 0.97 -12.19
C HIS A 575 -29.31 2.50 -12.19
N LYS A 576 -28.92 3.13 -11.07
CA LYS A 576 -28.71 4.58 -11.01
C LYS A 576 -27.63 5.08 -11.97
N GLN A 577 -26.66 4.24 -12.36
CA GLN A 577 -25.63 4.62 -13.32
C GLN A 577 -26.18 4.76 -14.73
N VAL A 578 -27.15 3.93 -15.13
CA VAL A 578 -27.84 4.06 -16.40
C VAL A 578 -28.52 5.42 -16.54
N LYS A 579 -29.14 5.91 -15.44
CA LYS A 579 -29.79 7.24 -15.40
C LYS A 579 -28.80 8.40 -15.42
N LYS A 580 -27.61 8.20 -14.86
CA LYS A 580 -26.59 9.25 -14.76
C LYS A 580 -25.74 9.33 -16.04
N ASP A 581 -25.26 8.19 -16.50
CA ASP A 581 -24.45 8.04 -17.70
C ASP A 581 -24.46 6.57 -18.14
N SER A 582 -25.23 6.27 -19.17
CA SER A 582 -25.40 4.91 -19.71
C SER A 582 -24.13 4.36 -20.34
N THR A 583 -23.20 5.22 -20.79
CA THR A 583 -21.93 4.77 -21.37
C THR A 583 -21.00 4.13 -20.35
N MET A 584 -21.17 4.44 -19.07
CA MET A 584 -20.45 3.84 -17.96
C MET A 584 -21.16 2.63 -17.33
N SER A 585 -22.33 2.24 -17.83
CA SER A 585 -23.02 1.04 -17.37
C SER A 585 -22.41 -0.21 -18.02
N ARG A 586 -22.42 -1.33 -17.30
CA ARG A 586 -22.00 -2.64 -17.81
C ARG A 586 -22.99 -3.73 -17.42
N VAL A 587 -22.94 -4.83 -18.15
CA VAL A 587 -23.64 -6.08 -17.78
C VAL A 587 -22.87 -6.82 -16.66
N GLY A 588 -23.49 -7.82 -16.04
CA GLY A 588 -22.82 -8.74 -15.13
C GLY A 588 -21.65 -9.45 -15.83
N ILE A 589 -20.60 -9.77 -15.09
CA ILE A 589 -19.44 -10.49 -15.60
C ILE A 589 -19.65 -11.99 -15.33
N PRO A 590 -19.79 -12.83 -16.39
CA PRO A 590 -19.86 -14.27 -16.20
C PRO A 590 -18.52 -14.86 -15.80
N ASP A 591 -18.52 -16.07 -15.27
CA ASP A 591 -17.31 -16.88 -15.23
C ASP A 591 -17.20 -17.68 -16.53
N TYR A 592 -15.95 -18.01 -16.89
CA TYR A 592 -15.63 -18.86 -18.02
C TYR A 592 -14.89 -20.10 -17.57
N VAL A 593 -15.17 -21.24 -18.21
CA VAL A 593 -14.26 -22.38 -18.23
C VAL A 593 -13.64 -22.45 -19.61
N MET A 594 -12.36 -22.12 -19.68
CA MET A 594 -11.58 -22.21 -20.91
C MET A 594 -11.04 -23.63 -21.04
N ILE A 595 -11.30 -24.30 -22.17
CA ILE A 595 -10.93 -25.68 -22.39
C ILE A 595 -9.82 -25.74 -23.43
N PHE A 596 -8.68 -26.27 -23.01
CA PHE A 596 -7.50 -26.45 -23.82
C PHE A 596 -7.21 -27.94 -23.98
N ARG A 597 -6.75 -28.36 -25.15
CA ARG A 597 -6.42 -29.75 -25.45
C ARG A 597 -4.95 -29.88 -25.84
N LYS A 598 -4.24 -30.83 -25.26
CA LYS A 598 -2.94 -31.26 -25.79
C LYS A 598 -3.15 -32.02 -27.11
N ASP A 599 -2.34 -31.75 -28.10
CA ASP A 599 -2.42 -32.44 -29.38
C ASP A 599 -2.21 -33.96 -29.23
N GLY A 600 -2.63 -34.71 -30.24
CA GLY A 600 -2.55 -36.16 -30.24
C GLY A 600 -3.90 -36.86 -30.04
N GLU A 601 -3.88 -38.19 -30.13
CA GLU A 601 -5.07 -39.03 -29.98
C GLU A 601 -5.27 -39.49 -28.55
N ARG A 602 -6.51 -39.48 -28.13
CA ARG A 602 -6.90 -40.00 -26.80
C ARG A 602 -7.00 -41.53 -26.83
N SER A 603 -6.06 -42.21 -26.18
CA SER A 603 -6.01 -43.68 -26.10
C SER A 603 -7.19 -44.34 -25.41
N ASN A 604 -7.88 -43.64 -24.51
CA ASN A 604 -9.00 -44.16 -23.72
C ASN A 604 -10.16 -43.13 -23.67
N PRO A 605 -11.05 -43.13 -24.68
CA PRO A 605 -12.19 -42.17 -24.73
C PRO A 605 -13.22 -42.43 -23.62
N VAL A 606 -14.02 -41.39 -23.27
CA VAL A 606 -15.12 -41.51 -22.31
C VAL A 606 -16.17 -42.45 -22.91
N LYS A 607 -16.63 -43.41 -22.10
CA LYS A 607 -17.61 -44.43 -22.54
C LYS A 607 -19.04 -43.95 -22.23
N ASN A 608 -19.99 -44.42 -23.03
CA ASN A 608 -21.43 -44.11 -22.82
C ASN A 608 -21.93 -44.62 -21.46
N THR A 609 -21.30 -45.62 -20.86
CA THR A 609 -21.60 -46.13 -19.52
C THR A 609 -21.19 -45.17 -18.41
N ASP A 610 -20.26 -44.27 -18.69
CA ASP A 610 -19.76 -43.29 -17.71
C ASP A 610 -20.44 -41.93 -17.87
N LEU A 611 -20.98 -41.61 -19.05
CA LEU A 611 -21.71 -40.40 -19.35
C LEU A 611 -22.89 -40.73 -20.28
N SER A 612 -24.11 -40.74 -19.72
CA SER A 612 -25.33 -40.97 -20.52
C SER A 612 -25.59 -39.82 -21.50
N VAL A 613 -26.33 -40.11 -22.57
CA VAL A 613 -26.71 -39.13 -23.59
C VAL A 613 -27.42 -37.93 -22.95
N ASP A 614 -28.41 -38.18 -22.08
CA ASP A 614 -29.18 -37.13 -21.42
C ASP A 614 -28.28 -36.21 -20.56
N LEU A 615 -27.35 -36.81 -19.82
CA LEU A 615 -26.41 -36.07 -19.00
C LEU A 615 -25.42 -35.29 -19.87
N TRP A 616 -24.97 -35.89 -20.97
CA TRP A 616 -24.12 -35.23 -21.94
C TRP A 616 -24.80 -34.01 -22.57
N GLN A 617 -26.06 -34.15 -23.02
CA GLN A 617 -26.85 -33.03 -23.60
C GLN A 617 -26.94 -31.85 -22.63
N LYS A 618 -27.15 -32.12 -21.34
CA LYS A 618 -27.19 -31.08 -20.31
C LYS A 618 -25.82 -30.39 -20.14
N TYR A 619 -24.74 -31.15 -20.12
CA TYR A 619 -23.40 -30.62 -19.84
C TYR A 619 -22.71 -30.05 -21.09
N ALA A 620 -23.12 -30.43 -22.29
CA ALA A 620 -22.63 -29.89 -23.54
C ALA A 620 -23.15 -28.48 -23.89
N SER A 621 -24.06 -27.94 -23.06
CA SER A 621 -24.52 -26.56 -23.23
C SER A 621 -23.36 -25.57 -23.12
N PRO A 622 -23.23 -24.59 -24.04
CA PRO A 622 -22.17 -23.58 -23.98
C PRO A 622 -22.38 -22.56 -22.84
N VAL A 623 -23.57 -22.55 -22.23
CA VAL A 623 -23.92 -21.71 -21.10
C VAL A 623 -24.52 -22.56 -20.00
N TRP A 624 -23.89 -22.54 -18.81
CA TRP A 624 -24.42 -23.19 -17.62
C TRP A 624 -25.13 -22.18 -16.75
N MET A 625 -26.47 -22.28 -16.69
CA MET A 625 -27.31 -21.34 -15.93
C MET A 625 -27.70 -21.87 -14.56
N ASP A 626 -27.45 -23.17 -14.29
CA ASP A 626 -27.92 -23.90 -13.13
C ASP A 626 -26.80 -24.31 -12.17
N ILE A 627 -25.66 -23.64 -12.20
CA ILE A 627 -24.57 -23.83 -11.22
C ILE A 627 -24.98 -23.20 -9.89
N ASN A 628 -24.98 -24.02 -8.84
CA ASN A 628 -25.25 -23.53 -7.49
C ASN A 628 -23.99 -22.89 -6.89
N TYR A 629 -24.00 -21.57 -6.74
CA TYR A 629 -22.87 -20.81 -6.17
C TYR A 629 -22.53 -21.19 -4.72
N GLY A 630 -23.48 -21.70 -3.97
CA GLY A 630 -23.30 -22.16 -2.58
C GLY A 630 -22.73 -23.57 -2.46
N ASN A 631 -22.71 -24.35 -3.55
CA ASN A 631 -22.19 -25.72 -3.54
C ASN A 631 -20.67 -25.73 -3.65
N THR A 632 -20.01 -25.35 -2.56
CA THR A 632 -18.55 -25.35 -2.42
C THR A 632 -18.14 -26.16 -1.20
N LEU A 633 -16.87 -26.59 -1.12
CA LEU A 633 -16.36 -27.16 0.12
C LEU A 633 -16.52 -26.14 1.25
N GLN A 634 -17.03 -26.62 2.38
CA GLN A 634 -17.25 -25.79 3.56
C GLN A 634 -15.97 -25.64 4.38
N GLY A 635 -15.98 -24.73 5.34
CA GLY A 635 -14.84 -24.54 6.24
C GLY A 635 -13.71 -23.65 5.68
N TYR A 636 -13.80 -23.16 4.43
CA TYR A 636 -12.76 -22.31 3.84
C TYR A 636 -12.46 -21.04 4.65
N ARG A 637 -13.42 -20.57 5.47
CA ARG A 637 -13.22 -19.45 6.40
C ARG A 637 -12.24 -19.76 7.52
N ASN A 638 -12.11 -21.02 7.91
CA ASN A 638 -11.23 -21.46 8.99
C ASN A 638 -9.74 -21.47 8.57
N GLY A 639 -9.45 -21.52 7.27
CA GLY A 639 -8.08 -21.42 6.74
C GLY A 639 -7.60 -19.99 6.54
N ARG A 640 -8.43 -19.01 6.85
CA ARG A 640 -8.06 -17.59 6.78
C ARG A 640 -7.24 -17.23 8.01
N GLU A 641 -6.02 -16.82 7.79
CA GLU A 641 -5.14 -16.33 8.87
C GLU A 641 -5.43 -14.86 9.18
N GLU A 642 -5.97 -14.10 8.20
CA GLU A 642 -6.24 -12.69 8.33
C GLU A 642 -7.56 -12.27 7.66
N ASN A 643 -8.03 -11.07 8.02
CA ASN A 643 -9.23 -10.46 7.39
C ASN A 643 -9.09 -10.17 5.89
N ASP A 644 -7.89 -10.24 5.34
CA ASP A 644 -7.56 -9.93 3.94
C ASP A 644 -8.04 -10.99 2.96
N GLU A 645 -8.29 -12.20 3.45
CA GLU A 645 -8.68 -13.35 2.64
C GLU A 645 -10.20 -13.51 2.47
N LYS A 646 -10.98 -12.46 2.74
CA LYS A 646 -12.45 -12.50 2.70
C LYS A 646 -13.06 -12.88 1.35
N HIS A 647 -12.31 -12.74 0.26
CA HIS A 647 -12.78 -12.95 -1.10
C HIS A 647 -12.40 -14.29 -1.72
N ILE A 648 -11.66 -15.14 -1.00
CA ILE A 648 -11.29 -16.46 -1.50
C ILE A 648 -12.52 -17.36 -1.42
N CYS A 649 -12.97 -17.80 -2.58
CA CYS A 649 -14.11 -18.69 -2.74
C CYS A 649 -13.63 -19.93 -3.50
N PRO A 650 -13.81 -21.16 -2.94
CA PRO A 650 -13.50 -22.40 -3.66
C PRO A 650 -14.34 -22.53 -4.93
N LEU A 651 -13.83 -23.20 -5.97
CA LEU A 651 -14.59 -23.52 -7.17
C LEU A 651 -15.79 -24.40 -6.81
N GLN A 652 -16.93 -24.14 -7.44
CA GLN A 652 -18.17 -24.88 -7.20
C GLN A 652 -18.01 -26.35 -7.56
N LEU A 653 -18.44 -27.21 -6.69
CA LEU A 653 -18.40 -28.67 -6.89
C LEU A 653 -19.20 -29.11 -8.11
N ASP A 654 -20.31 -28.44 -8.43
CA ASP A 654 -21.11 -28.69 -9.65
C ASP A 654 -20.28 -28.48 -10.92
N THR A 655 -19.49 -27.40 -10.96
CA THR A 655 -18.60 -27.10 -12.11
C THR A 655 -17.55 -28.19 -12.28
N ILE A 656 -16.88 -28.54 -11.19
CA ILE A 656 -15.83 -29.59 -11.20
C ILE A 656 -16.41 -30.94 -11.59
N GLU A 657 -17.58 -31.31 -11.05
CA GLU A 657 -18.27 -32.56 -11.36
C GLU A 657 -18.56 -32.70 -12.86
N ARG A 658 -19.12 -31.66 -13.48
CA ARG A 658 -19.41 -31.65 -14.93
C ARG A 658 -18.16 -31.84 -15.77
N LEU A 659 -17.07 -31.15 -15.43
CA LEU A 659 -15.81 -31.25 -16.14
C LEU A 659 -15.18 -32.64 -16.00
N ILE A 660 -15.25 -33.26 -14.81
CA ILE A 660 -14.78 -34.65 -14.58
C ILE A 660 -15.61 -35.64 -15.39
N HIS A 661 -16.92 -35.48 -15.45
CA HIS A 661 -17.78 -36.36 -16.28
C HIS A 661 -17.50 -36.22 -17.77
N LEU A 662 -17.36 -35.00 -18.28
CA LEU A 662 -17.13 -34.74 -19.69
C LEU A 662 -15.77 -35.23 -20.18
N TYR A 663 -14.73 -35.12 -19.34
CA TYR A 663 -13.35 -35.22 -19.84
C TYR A 663 -12.49 -36.29 -19.21
N SER A 664 -12.99 -37.07 -18.23
CA SER A 664 -12.19 -38.15 -17.60
C SER A 664 -12.97 -39.46 -17.45
N ASN A 665 -12.24 -40.56 -17.37
CA ASN A 665 -12.75 -41.89 -17.01
C ASN A 665 -12.47 -42.20 -15.54
N LYS A 666 -13.20 -43.19 -14.99
CA LYS A 666 -12.88 -43.75 -13.66
C LYS A 666 -11.44 -44.26 -13.66
N GLY A 667 -10.69 -43.94 -12.62
CA GLY A 667 -9.27 -44.30 -12.47
C GLY A 667 -8.29 -43.32 -13.15
N ASP A 668 -8.76 -42.38 -14.00
CA ASP A 668 -7.90 -41.32 -14.53
C ASP A 668 -7.36 -40.42 -13.42
N THR A 669 -6.21 -39.80 -13.64
CA THR A 669 -5.62 -38.82 -12.73
C THR A 669 -6.13 -37.42 -13.05
N VAL A 670 -6.71 -36.75 -12.06
CA VAL A 670 -7.12 -35.33 -12.13
C VAL A 670 -6.14 -34.47 -11.33
N PHE A 671 -5.62 -33.44 -11.96
CA PHE A 671 -4.59 -32.56 -11.39
C PHE A 671 -5.06 -31.12 -11.23
N THR A 672 -4.67 -30.51 -10.12
CA THR A 672 -4.82 -29.07 -9.88
C THR A 672 -3.51 -28.47 -9.34
N PRO A 673 -2.92 -27.48 -9.99
CA PRO A 673 -1.72 -26.79 -9.50
C PRO A 673 -2.03 -25.76 -8.40
N PHE A 674 -3.31 -25.41 -8.21
CA PHE A 674 -3.78 -24.43 -7.21
C PHE A 674 -4.94 -25.05 -6.42
N MET A 675 -4.58 -25.99 -5.55
CA MET A 675 -5.55 -26.85 -4.88
C MET A 675 -6.46 -26.13 -3.87
N GLY A 676 -5.98 -25.03 -3.29
CA GLY A 676 -6.72 -24.35 -2.22
C GLY A 676 -7.07 -25.32 -1.08
N ILE A 677 -8.35 -25.37 -0.74
CA ILE A 677 -8.88 -26.31 0.28
C ILE A 677 -9.23 -27.70 -0.28
N GLY A 678 -8.83 -28.00 -1.52
CA GLY A 678 -8.88 -29.33 -2.12
C GLY A 678 -10.12 -29.67 -2.93
N SER A 679 -10.88 -28.69 -3.46
CA SER A 679 -12.18 -28.93 -4.13
C SER A 679 -12.08 -29.86 -5.32
N GLU A 680 -11.11 -29.68 -6.20
CA GLU A 680 -10.90 -30.47 -7.42
C GLU A 680 -10.47 -31.91 -7.09
N VAL A 681 -9.54 -32.05 -6.14
CA VAL A 681 -9.07 -33.37 -5.67
C VAL A 681 -10.18 -34.11 -4.92
N TYR A 682 -10.95 -33.41 -4.07
CA TYR A 682 -12.09 -33.95 -3.37
C TYR A 682 -13.14 -34.53 -4.33
N GLN A 683 -13.52 -33.75 -5.35
CA GLN A 683 -14.53 -34.20 -6.30
C GLN A 683 -13.99 -35.34 -7.19
N ALA A 684 -12.70 -35.30 -7.58
CA ALA A 684 -12.08 -36.40 -8.30
C ALA A 684 -12.13 -37.70 -7.50
N VAL A 685 -11.74 -37.68 -6.24
CA VAL A 685 -11.79 -38.87 -5.36
C VAL A 685 -13.20 -39.34 -5.17
N LYS A 686 -14.17 -38.45 -4.92
CA LYS A 686 -15.60 -38.80 -4.78
C LYS A 686 -16.12 -39.55 -6.00
N MET A 687 -15.67 -39.14 -7.19
CA MET A 687 -16.09 -39.73 -8.48
C MET A 687 -15.22 -40.87 -8.97
N ASN A 688 -14.43 -41.52 -8.13
CA ASN A 688 -13.53 -42.63 -8.47
C ASN A 688 -12.42 -42.29 -9.47
N ARG A 689 -11.85 -41.11 -9.36
CA ARG A 689 -10.61 -40.70 -10.03
C ARG A 689 -9.50 -40.58 -9.00
N LYS A 690 -8.25 -40.62 -9.43
CA LYS A 690 -7.11 -40.26 -8.58
C LYS A 690 -6.90 -38.74 -8.62
N GLY A 691 -6.60 -38.14 -7.48
CA GLY A 691 -6.38 -36.70 -7.41
C GLY A 691 -4.92 -36.32 -7.11
N ILE A 692 -4.37 -35.36 -7.84
CA ILE A 692 -3.08 -34.73 -7.51
C ILE A 692 -3.33 -33.23 -7.30
N GLY A 693 -2.79 -32.68 -6.21
CA GLY A 693 -2.98 -31.26 -5.92
C GLY A 693 -1.78 -30.61 -5.24
N PHE A 694 -1.48 -29.37 -5.62
CA PHE A 694 -0.43 -28.58 -5.01
C PHE A 694 -1.01 -27.31 -4.38
N GLU A 695 -0.49 -26.94 -3.20
CA GLU A 695 -0.90 -25.76 -2.46
C GLU A 695 0.31 -25.11 -1.80
N LEU A 696 0.44 -23.80 -1.96
CA LEU A 696 1.56 -23.05 -1.40
C LEU A 696 1.32 -22.69 0.08
N LYS A 697 0.06 -22.36 0.42
CA LYS A 697 -0.31 -21.87 1.74
C LYS A 697 -0.59 -23.02 2.72
N GLU A 698 0.07 -22.99 3.88
CA GLU A 698 -0.01 -24.04 4.90
C GLU A 698 -1.43 -24.27 5.41
N SER A 699 -2.12 -23.20 5.81
CA SER A 699 -3.48 -23.30 6.36
C SER A 699 -4.49 -23.90 5.37
N TYR A 700 -4.34 -23.63 4.06
CA TYR A 700 -5.18 -24.22 3.03
C TYR A 700 -4.81 -25.67 2.74
N TYR A 701 -3.52 -25.99 2.75
CA TYR A 701 -3.06 -27.36 2.63
C TYR A 701 -3.61 -28.25 3.76
N ASP A 702 -3.60 -27.77 5.00
CA ASP A 702 -4.13 -28.51 6.15
C ASP A 702 -5.65 -28.73 6.07
N LEU A 703 -6.39 -27.73 5.59
CA LEU A 703 -7.82 -27.87 5.31
C LEU A 703 -8.09 -28.86 4.16
N ALA A 704 -7.31 -28.80 3.10
CA ALA A 704 -7.42 -29.75 1.99
C ALA A 704 -7.22 -31.19 2.51
N LYS A 705 -6.19 -31.41 3.30
CA LYS A 705 -5.91 -32.70 3.94
C LYS A 705 -7.09 -33.20 4.78
N ALA A 706 -7.71 -32.34 5.59
CA ALA A 706 -8.88 -32.68 6.39
C ALA A 706 -10.09 -33.05 5.51
N ASN A 707 -10.38 -32.25 4.47
CA ASN A 707 -11.44 -32.51 3.52
C ASN A 707 -11.24 -33.81 2.74
N LEU A 708 -10.01 -34.13 2.32
CA LEU A 708 -9.70 -35.34 1.58
C LEU A 708 -9.79 -36.61 2.47
N LYS A 709 -9.41 -36.53 3.71
CA LYS A 709 -9.64 -37.63 4.66
C LYS A 709 -11.12 -37.92 4.83
N SER A 710 -11.96 -36.90 4.86
CA SER A 710 -13.40 -37.09 5.00
C SER A 710 -14.02 -37.81 3.82
N VAL A 711 -13.65 -37.48 2.57
CA VAL A 711 -14.20 -38.17 1.39
C VAL A 711 -13.73 -39.62 1.26
N VAL A 712 -12.50 -39.91 1.65
CA VAL A 712 -12.00 -41.30 1.66
C VAL A 712 -12.75 -42.14 2.72
N SER A 713 -12.99 -41.59 3.92
CA SER A 713 -13.79 -42.25 4.94
C SER A 713 -15.22 -42.53 4.48
N LEU A 714 -15.86 -41.60 3.80
CA LEU A 714 -17.20 -41.79 3.22
C LEU A 714 -17.22 -42.92 2.19
N LYS A 715 -16.18 -43.03 1.34
CA LYS A 715 -16.06 -44.15 0.39
C LYS A 715 -15.92 -45.50 1.07
N SER A 716 -15.11 -45.62 2.10
CA SER A 716 -14.92 -46.83 2.85
C SER A 716 -16.21 -47.33 3.50
N GLN A 717 -17.07 -46.41 3.96
CA GLN A 717 -18.38 -46.74 4.51
C GLN A 717 -19.38 -47.22 3.43
N THR A 718 -19.33 -46.63 2.22
CA THR A 718 -20.25 -47.01 1.10
C THR A 718 -19.85 -48.33 0.45
N THR A 719 -18.65 -48.84 0.65
CA THR A 719 -18.18 -50.14 0.13
C THR A 719 -18.55 -51.28 1.08
N LEU A 720 -19.03 -51.02 2.28
CA LEU A 720 -19.45 -52.01 3.29
C LEU A 720 -20.96 -52.34 3.19
N PHE A 721 -21.70 -51.69 2.34
CA PHE A 721 -23.08 -51.97 1.97
C PHE A 721 -23.17 -52.21 0.43
#